data_b4b625859b8c5e3ed3803a3ac73d44cc
#
_entry.id   b4b625859b8c5e3ed3803a3ac73d44cc
#
_cell.length_a   1.000
_cell.length_b   1.000
_cell.length_c   1.000
_cell.angle_alpha   90.00
_cell.angle_beta   90.00
_cell.angle_gamma   90.00
#
_symmetry.space_group_name_H-M   'P 1'
#
loop_
_entity.id
_entity.type
_entity.pdbx_description
1 polymer ?
#
loop_
_entity_poly.entity_id
_entity_poly.type
_entity_poly.pdbx_seq_one_letter_code
_entity_poly.pdbx_strand_id
1 'polypeptide(L)'
;MYRHLEHRLAKRLREFLLQRYPDASLPNVVIEPPPKVELGDFAIPIFPFAKPLRAAPLKIAEAIRAGIGAIEGIAEMQVAPPGYLNVRIDRAWMASSLVAHQKPPADVLAGKILVEHSSINPNKAAHIGHLRNAILGDTFVRLLRYAGREVDIQNYIDNTGVQVADVVVGFTHLEKKSRSEIESLARQPRFDYYCWDLYARVSQWYEQDKKNLQVRLQTLHGIEDAASETAAIADLISTAVLRRHLETMDRLDIEYDFLPRESEILHLHFWDAAFIKLRESGVLTFENEGKNKGCWVMRRAGTGTDRVSAGDSPALPSAKNKKTNGSDAISDVNDLLTGVPLRSGVDIRPSGISEEDQKVIVRSNGTVGYVGKDIAYHMWKFGLLGRDFGYRRFYRYPSQRDCWISAMEGEKDHPHFGGVAEIYNVIDARQSEAQNTVIEALRGLGYNDAADHYTHFSYEMVALTPRCAVELGYKLSEEDKTRPYIEVSGRKGFGVKADDLLDQLIVSAKNEVDSRHSQLADAERVSIATQIAIGALRYFMLKFTKQSVIAFDFKEALSFEGETGPYAQYAVVRATSIFKKAGIDPDTFCGDVARNVSGGELAKFLEGDTADEFWELWLAAAKTSYVVNQCISTTEPAYLAKHAFQLAQLFNTFYHRHPILTETDERRKQFLLVTVAVVRRELTRTLAVMGITVPPVM
;
A
#
# COMPACT_ATOMS: atom_id res chain seq x y z
N MET A 1 3.03 -10.98 -21.02
CA MET A 1 3.83 -11.49 -22.16
C MET A 1 5.29 -11.75 -21.77
N TYR A 2 6.11 -10.75 -21.48
CA TYR A 2 7.51 -10.92 -21.02
C TYR A 2 7.63 -11.93 -19.87
N ARG A 3 6.78 -11.81 -18.82
CA ARG A 3 6.72 -12.77 -17.70
C ARG A 3 6.34 -14.21 -18.15
N HIS A 4 5.40 -14.37 -19.10
CA HIS A 4 5.05 -15.71 -19.60
C HIS A 4 6.22 -16.36 -20.29
N LEU A 5 6.99 -15.58 -21.04
CA LEU A 5 8.20 -16.06 -21.68
C LEU A 5 9.25 -16.47 -20.64
N GLU A 6 9.41 -15.66 -19.59
CA GLU A 6 10.26 -15.96 -18.44
C GLU A 6 9.84 -17.27 -17.74
N HIS A 7 8.55 -17.42 -17.41
CA HIS A 7 8.02 -18.65 -16.80
C HIS A 7 8.17 -19.87 -17.72
N ARG A 8 7.87 -19.71 -19.02
CA ARG A 8 8.04 -20.79 -20.01
C ARG A 8 9.50 -21.23 -20.08
N LEU A 9 10.42 -20.29 -20.12
CA LEU A 9 11.85 -20.54 -20.13
C LEU A 9 12.32 -21.23 -18.85
N ALA A 10 11.93 -20.72 -17.67
CA ALA A 10 12.27 -21.31 -16.38
C ALA A 10 11.72 -22.74 -16.23
N LYS A 11 10.45 -22.95 -16.61
CA LYS A 11 9.80 -24.26 -16.60
C LYS A 11 10.53 -25.26 -17.50
N ARG A 12 10.79 -24.87 -18.76
CA ARG A 12 11.47 -25.73 -19.74
C ARG A 12 12.90 -26.09 -19.33
N LEU A 13 13.62 -25.11 -18.74
CA LEU A 13 14.97 -25.33 -18.22
C LEU A 13 14.95 -26.30 -17.02
N ARG A 14 14.00 -26.15 -16.11
CA ARG A 14 13.85 -27.06 -14.97
C ARG A 14 13.49 -28.48 -15.43
N GLU A 15 12.55 -28.62 -16.37
CA GLU A 15 12.16 -29.90 -16.94
C GLU A 15 13.36 -30.62 -17.62
N PHE A 16 14.12 -29.88 -18.42
CA PHE A 16 15.32 -30.41 -19.06
C PHE A 16 16.37 -30.89 -18.05
N LEU A 17 16.62 -30.09 -17.00
CA LEU A 17 17.58 -30.46 -15.96
C LEU A 17 17.13 -31.67 -15.16
N LEU A 18 15.85 -31.77 -14.79
CA LEU A 18 15.28 -32.93 -14.06
C LEU A 18 15.30 -34.19 -14.91
N GLN A 19 15.05 -34.10 -16.24
CA GLN A 19 15.14 -35.23 -17.15
C GLN A 19 16.57 -35.76 -17.25
N ARG A 20 17.57 -34.88 -17.21
CA ARG A 20 18.99 -35.26 -17.32
C ARG A 20 19.60 -35.69 -15.98
N TYR A 21 19.06 -35.16 -14.87
CA TYR A 21 19.54 -35.37 -13.50
C TYR A 21 18.36 -35.69 -12.57
N PRO A 22 17.74 -36.87 -12.67
CA PRO A 22 16.49 -37.19 -11.99
C PRO A 22 16.53 -37.07 -10.48
N ASP A 23 17.68 -37.40 -9.86
CA ASP A 23 17.87 -37.41 -8.40
C ASP A 23 18.36 -36.08 -7.83
N ALA A 24 18.53 -35.03 -8.67
CA ALA A 24 19.08 -33.77 -8.23
C ALA A 24 18.00 -32.89 -7.56
N SER A 25 18.31 -32.39 -6.37
CA SER A 25 17.52 -31.31 -5.75
C SER A 25 17.91 -29.97 -6.41
N LEU A 26 17.10 -29.53 -7.37
CA LEU A 26 17.40 -28.32 -8.12
C LEU A 26 16.95 -27.05 -7.37
N PRO A 27 17.79 -26.02 -7.34
CA PRO A 27 17.38 -24.69 -6.88
C PRO A 27 16.35 -24.08 -7.84
N ASN A 28 15.73 -22.97 -7.43
CA ASN A 28 14.87 -22.20 -8.31
C ASN A 28 15.68 -21.61 -9.46
N VAL A 29 15.08 -21.59 -10.65
CA VAL A 29 15.66 -20.90 -11.81
C VAL A 29 15.45 -19.41 -11.61
N VAL A 30 16.55 -18.68 -11.51
CA VAL A 30 16.54 -17.21 -11.46
C VAL A 30 16.82 -16.69 -12.86
N ILE A 31 15.99 -15.76 -13.33
CA ILE A 31 16.16 -15.08 -14.63
C ILE A 31 16.28 -13.59 -14.33
N GLU A 32 17.33 -12.97 -14.81
CA GLU A 32 17.68 -11.58 -14.55
C GLU A 32 17.80 -10.80 -15.87
N PRO A 33 17.55 -9.48 -15.87
CA PRO A 33 17.92 -8.66 -17.01
C PRO A 33 19.45 -8.58 -17.10
N PRO A 34 20.06 -8.76 -18.28
CA PRO A 34 21.49 -8.56 -18.43
C PRO A 34 21.85 -7.08 -18.25
N PRO A 35 23.10 -6.75 -17.86
CA PRO A 35 23.52 -5.37 -17.61
C PRO A 35 23.55 -4.50 -18.88
N LYS A 36 23.55 -5.11 -20.07
CA LYS A 36 23.52 -4.44 -21.37
C LYS A 36 22.69 -5.24 -22.36
N VAL A 37 21.97 -4.54 -23.25
CA VAL A 37 21.08 -5.13 -24.27
C VAL A 37 21.85 -6.00 -25.28
N GLU A 38 23.10 -5.66 -25.56
CA GLU A 38 23.95 -6.45 -26.48
C GLU A 38 24.20 -7.87 -25.96
N LEU A 39 24.10 -8.09 -24.65
CA LEU A 39 24.28 -9.42 -24.03
C LEU A 39 23.02 -10.30 -24.15
N GLY A 40 21.88 -9.75 -24.52
CA GLY A 40 20.61 -10.46 -24.63
C GLY A 40 19.49 -9.78 -23.86
N ASP A 41 18.32 -10.43 -23.77
CA ASP A 41 17.12 -9.92 -23.10
C ASP A 41 16.91 -10.54 -21.71
N PHE A 42 17.44 -11.77 -21.51
CA PHE A 42 17.50 -12.48 -20.24
C PHE A 42 18.92 -12.99 -19.98
N ALA A 43 19.31 -13.03 -18.71
CA ALA A 43 20.52 -13.70 -18.23
C ALA A 43 20.15 -14.71 -17.13
N ILE A 44 20.63 -15.94 -17.25
CA ILE A 44 20.36 -17.01 -16.28
C ILE A 44 21.70 -17.40 -15.65
N PRO A 45 21.93 -17.10 -14.36
CA PRO A 45 23.12 -17.56 -13.64
C PRO A 45 23.03 -19.08 -13.40
N ILE A 46 24.00 -19.82 -13.91
CA ILE A 46 24.03 -21.28 -13.77
C ILE A 46 24.81 -21.75 -12.54
N PHE A 47 25.46 -20.83 -11.84
CA PHE A 47 26.23 -21.13 -10.62
C PHE A 47 25.46 -21.88 -9.53
N PRO A 48 24.17 -21.59 -9.22
CA PRO A 48 23.42 -22.29 -8.19
C PRO A 48 23.24 -23.79 -8.48
N PHE A 49 23.31 -24.17 -9.75
CA PHE A 49 23.16 -25.56 -10.19
C PHE A 49 24.47 -26.39 -10.13
N ALA A 50 25.62 -25.73 -9.99
CA ALA A 50 26.93 -26.41 -10.04
C ALA A 50 27.10 -27.47 -8.94
N LYS A 51 26.76 -27.13 -7.69
CA LYS A 51 26.86 -28.04 -6.54
C LYS A 51 25.83 -29.19 -6.59
N PRO A 52 24.53 -28.96 -6.83
CA PRO A 52 23.53 -30.02 -6.98
C PRO A 52 23.85 -30.99 -8.15
N LEU A 53 24.34 -30.48 -9.27
CA LEU A 53 24.60 -31.27 -10.46
C LEU A 53 26.04 -31.81 -10.55
N ARG A 54 26.90 -31.44 -9.58
CA ARG A 54 28.33 -31.85 -9.54
C ARG A 54 29.07 -31.59 -10.84
N ALA A 55 28.79 -30.45 -11.50
CA ALA A 55 29.38 -30.08 -12.81
C ALA A 55 29.72 -28.58 -12.82
N ALA A 56 30.69 -28.21 -13.65
CA ALA A 56 31.08 -26.81 -13.83
C ALA A 56 29.91 -26.00 -14.46
N PRO A 57 29.63 -24.76 -14.03
CA PRO A 57 28.53 -23.94 -14.54
C PRO A 57 28.56 -23.82 -16.08
N LEU A 58 29.75 -23.62 -16.67
CA LEU A 58 29.90 -23.50 -18.10
C LEU A 58 29.44 -24.77 -18.82
N LYS A 59 29.84 -25.98 -18.33
CA LYS A 59 29.43 -27.27 -18.91
C LYS A 59 27.93 -27.52 -18.81
N ILE A 60 27.31 -27.07 -17.71
CA ILE A 60 25.85 -27.16 -17.53
C ILE A 60 25.16 -26.24 -18.54
N ALA A 61 25.63 -24.98 -18.70
CA ALA A 61 25.10 -24.05 -19.68
C ALA A 61 25.21 -24.54 -21.10
N GLU A 62 26.36 -25.17 -21.49
CA GLU A 62 26.56 -25.80 -22.79
C GLU A 62 25.61 -26.97 -23.03
N ALA A 63 25.39 -27.82 -22.00
CA ALA A 63 24.46 -28.93 -22.08
C ALA A 63 23.00 -28.46 -22.24
N ILE A 64 22.60 -27.39 -21.51
CA ILE A 64 21.29 -26.77 -21.68
C ILE A 64 21.14 -26.25 -23.09
N ARG A 65 22.07 -25.42 -23.59
CA ARG A 65 22.02 -24.86 -24.93
C ARG A 65 21.90 -25.94 -26.01
N ALA A 66 22.64 -27.03 -25.87
CA ALA A 66 22.66 -28.10 -26.84
C ALA A 66 21.39 -28.99 -26.84
N GLY A 67 20.71 -29.11 -25.69
CA GLY A 67 19.66 -30.12 -25.52
C GLY A 67 18.27 -29.62 -25.15
N ILE A 68 18.09 -28.35 -24.79
CA ILE A 68 16.78 -27.83 -24.31
C ILE A 68 15.72 -27.78 -25.45
N GLY A 69 16.17 -27.71 -26.71
CA GLY A 69 15.26 -27.58 -27.85
C GLY A 69 14.72 -26.16 -28.06
N ALA A 70 13.91 -26.01 -29.09
CA ALA A 70 13.25 -24.72 -29.39
C ALA A 70 12.21 -24.37 -28.34
N ILE A 71 12.16 -23.08 -27.97
CA ILE A 71 11.15 -22.51 -27.07
C ILE A 71 10.48 -21.37 -27.82
N GLU A 72 9.15 -21.42 -27.92
CA GLU A 72 8.38 -20.39 -28.60
C GLU A 72 8.62 -19.00 -27.98
N GLY A 73 8.98 -18.02 -28.80
CA GLY A 73 9.32 -16.65 -28.40
C GLY A 73 10.80 -16.47 -28.01
N ILE A 74 11.63 -17.50 -28.07
CA ILE A 74 13.08 -17.43 -27.87
C ILE A 74 13.78 -17.64 -29.24
N ALA A 75 14.61 -16.68 -29.64
CA ALA A 75 15.38 -16.74 -30.88
C ALA A 75 16.68 -17.48 -30.67
N GLU A 76 17.42 -17.19 -29.62
CA GLU A 76 18.77 -17.69 -29.39
C GLU A 76 19.10 -17.81 -27.90
N MET A 77 19.95 -18.81 -27.60
CA MET A 77 20.60 -18.94 -26.29
C MET A 77 22.12 -18.99 -26.47
N GLN A 78 22.84 -18.13 -25.77
CA GLN A 78 24.28 -18.02 -25.84
C GLN A 78 24.90 -18.27 -24.47
N VAL A 79 25.93 -19.13 -24.44
CA VAL A 79 26.71 -19.38 -23.23
C VAL A 79 27.72 -18.25 -23.05
N ALA A 80 27.73 -17.62 -21.90
CA ALA A 80 28.64 -16.54 -21.54
C ALA A 80 29.48 -16.89 -20.31
N PRO A 81 30.83 -16.76 -20.38
CA PRO A 81 31.68 -16.92 -19.21
C PRO A 81 31.32 -15.90 -18.10
N PRO A 82 31.50 -16.27 -16.82
CA PRO A 82 32.05 -17.54 -16.30
C PRO A 82 31.00 -18.65 -16.09
N GLY A 83 29.74 -18.45 -16.45
CA GLY A 83 28.66 -19.44 -16.25
C GLY A 83 27.27 -18.85 -16.30
N TYR A 84 27.02 -18.00 -17.29
CA TYR A 84 25.70 -17.47 -17.63
C TYR A 84 25.17 -18.11 -18.92
N LEU A 85 23.85 -18.21 -18.98
CA LEU A 85 23.13 -18.48 -20.21
C LEU A 85 22.36 -17.22 -20.58
N ASN A 86 22.79 -16.51 -21.60
CA ASN A 86 22.13 -15.33 -22.14
C ASN A 86 21.12 -15.76 -23.19
N VAL A 87 19.94 -15.13 -23.18
CA VAL A 87 18.83 -15.52 -24.05
C VAL A 87 18.31 -14.29 -24.77
N ARG A 88 18.11 -14.44 -26.08
CA ARG A 88 17.49 -13.42 -26.93
C ARG A 88 16.05 -13.80 -27.25
N ILE A 89 15.18 -12.84 -27.14
CA ILE A 89 13.74 -12.96 -27.46
C ILE A 89 13.60 -12.90 -29.00
N ASP A 90 12.67 -13.67 -29.53
CA ASP A 90 12.24 -13.54 -30.93
C ASP A 90 11.49 -12.20 -31.10
N ARG A 91 12.14 -11.27 -31.80
CA ARG A 91 11.62 -9.90 -32.00
C ARG A 91 10.32 -9.89 -32.82
N ALA A 92 10.15 -10.82 -33.77
CA ALA A 92 8.93 -10.95 -34.55
C ALA A 92 7.76 -11.45 -33.70
N TRP A 93 8.01 -12.46 -32.87
CA TRP A 93 7.03 -12.97 -31.91
C TRP A 93 6.61 -11.89 -30.91
N MET A 94 7.58 -11.16 -30.36
CA MET A 94 7.33 -10.07 -29.41
C MET A 94 6.53 -8.96 -30.06
N ALA A 95 6.89 -8.52 -31.27
CA ALA A 95 6.19 -7.46 -32.00
C ALA A 95 4.73 -7.85 -32.28
N SER A 96 4.48 -9.05 -32.80
CA SER A 96 3.12 -9.55 -33.03
C SER A 96 2.30 -9.57 -31.73
N SER A 97 2.88 -10.09 -30.66
CA SER A 97 2.20 -10.25 -29.39
C SER A 97 1.85 -8.90 -28.73
N LEU A 98 2.76 -7.90 -28.82
CA LEU A 98 2.52 -6.56 -28.31
C LEU A 98 1.42 -5.82 -29.11
N VAL A 99 1.50 -5.88 -30.44
CA VAL A 99 0.53 -5.19 -31.29
C VAL A 99 -0.86 -5.81 -31.16
N ALA A 100 -0.96 -7.15 -31.15
CA ALA A 100 -2.22 -7.88 -30.98
C ALA A 100 -2.85 -7.73 -29.60
N HIS A 101 -2.15 -7.06 -28.65
CA HIS A 101 -2.66 -6.84 -27.30
C HIS A 101 -3.17 -8.12 -26.62
N GLN A 102 -2.46 -9.21 -26.77
CA GLN A 102 -2.80 -10.46 -26.09
C GLN A 102 -2.69 -10.26 -24.58
N LYS A 103 -3.85 -10.28 -23.91
CA LYS A 103 -3.84 -10.35 -22.45
C LYS A 103 -3.23 -11.70 -22.06
N PRO A 104 -2.23 -11.72 -21.20
CA PRO A 104 -1.76 -12.99 -20.65
C PRO A 104 -2.95 -13.66 -19.92
N PRO A 105 -3.03 -15.01 -19.94
CA PRO A 105 -3.99 -15.69 -19.09
C PRO A 105 -3.73 -15.24 -17.65
N ALA A 106 -4.80 -14.86 -16.94
CA ALA A 106 -4.69 -14.55 -15.53
C ALA A 106 -4.22 -15.82 -14.81
N ASP A 107 -3.15 -15.74 -14.04
CA ASP A 107 -2.85 -16.76 -13.04
C ASP A 107 -3.98 -16.65 -12.01
N VAL A 108 -5.03 -17.45 -12.17
CA VAL A 108 -6.14 -17.52 -11.20
C VAL A 108 -5.61 -18.23 -9.97
N LEU A 109 -4.90 -17.48 -9.13
CA LEU A 109 -4.56 -17.95 -7.80
C LEU A 109 -5.85 -17.96 -6.99
N ALA A 110 -6.19 -19.11 -6.42
CA ALA A 110 -7.42 -19.30 -5.67
C ALA A 110 -7.40 -18.45 -4.39
N GLY A 111 -8.56 -17.85 -4.08
CA GLY A 111 -8.83 -17.16 -2.84
C GLY A 111 -8.80 -15.63 -2.95
N LYS A 112 -9.66 -15.02 -2.13
CA LYS A 112 -9.79 -13.57 -2.00
C LYS A 112 -8.64 -13.00 -1.18
N ILE A 113 -8.14 -11.84 -1.57
CA ILE A 113 -7.13 -11.06 -0.83
C ILE A 113 -7.82 -9.91 -0.09
N LEU A 114 -7.34 -9.59 1.10
CA LEU A 114 -7.71 -8.40 1.83
C LEU A 114 -6.53 -7.44 1.90
N VAL A 115 -6.76 -6.20 1.49
CA VAL A 115 -5.81 -5.10 1.70
C VAL A 115 -6.43 -4.11 2.67
N GLU A 116 -5.83 -3.96 3.84
CA GLU A 116 -6.21 -2.93 4.79
C GLU A 116 -5.25 -1.77 4.71
N HIS A 117 -5.79 -0.56 4.52
CA HIS A 117 -4.99 0.65 4.45
C HIS A 117 -5.76 1.88 4.93
N SER A 118 -5.07 3.01 5.00
CA SER A 118 -5.53 4.30 5.53
C SER A 118 -5.65 4.29 7.04
N SER A 119 -6.59 3.56 7.65
CA SER A 119 -6.77 3.38 9.08
C SER A 119 -6.64 4.69 9.87
N ILE A 120 -7.39 5.72 9.42
CA ILE A 120 -7.33 7.07 9.97
C ILE A 120 -8.27 7.17 11.17
N ASN A 121 -7.75 7.54 12.33
CA ASN A 121 -8.57 7.76 13.51
C ASN A 121 -9.62 8.86 13.24
N PRO A 122 -10.93 8.58 13.44
CA PRO A 122 -12.01 9.49 13.05
C PRO A 122 -12.24 10.60 14.08
N ASN A 123 -11.17 11.34 14.40
CA ASN A 123 -11.17 12.39 15.41
C ASN A 123 -10.90 13.80 14.84
N LYS A 124 -10.31 13.93 13.68
CA LYS A 124 -9.94 15.19 13.03
C LYS A 124 -9.63 14.98 11.55
N ALA A 125 -9.39 16.04 10.80
CA ALA A 125 -9.04 16.01 9.38
C ALA A 125 -7.85 15.07 9.10
N ALA A 126 -7.87 14.44 7.92
CA ALA A 126 -6.74 13.70 7.40
C ALA A 126 -5.52 14.60 7.16
N HIS A 127 -4.32 14.05 7.20
CA HIS A 127 -3.07 14.80 6.98
C HIS A 127 -2.18 14.09 5.94
N ILE A 128 -1.11 14.74 5.51
CA ILE A 128 -0.20 14.26 4.46
C ILE A 128 0.34 12.83 4.71
N GLY A 129 0.59 12.45 5.96
CA GLY A 129 1.01 11.08 6.30
C GLY A 129 -0.05 10.03 5.97
N HIS A 130 -1.34 10.37 6.13
CA HIS A 130 -2.44 9.50 5.74
C HIS A 130 -2.55 9.37 4.21
N LEU A 131 -2.20 10.43 3.45
CA LEU A 131 -2.18 10.38 2.00
C LEU A 131 -1.16 9.37 1.49
N ARG A 132 0.04 9.27 2.11
CA ARG A 132 1.03 8.25 1.72
C ARG A 132 0.50 6.84 1.93
N ASN A 133 -0.07 6.56 3.12
CA ASN A 133 -0.67 5.27 3.40
C ASN A 133 -1.74 4.90 2.37
N ALA A 134 -2.70 5.81 2.17
CA ALA A 134 -3.82 5.59 1.26
C ALA A 134 -3.36 5.37 -0.19
N ILE A 135 -2.39 6.16 -0.68
CA ILE A 135 -1.84 6.03 -2.04
C ILE A 135 -1.06 4.71 -2.20
N LEU A 136 -0.25 4.31 -1.21
CA LEU A 136 0.47 3.03 -1.24
C LEU A 136 -0.52 1.85 -1.26
N GLY A 137 -1.52 1.88 -0.38
CA GLY A 137 -2.54 0.83 -0.28
C GLY A 137 -3.39 0.71 -1.55
N ASP A 138 -3.94 1.82 -2.04
CA ASP A 138 -4.74 1.83 -3.27
C ASP A 138 -3.92 1.38 -4.49
N THR A 139 -2.67 1.84 -4.61
CA THR A 139 -1.80 1.38 -5.70
C THR A 139 -1.54 -0.11 -5.61
N PHE A 140 -1.35 -0.65 -4.40
CA PHE A 140 -1.16 -2.08 -4.20
C PHE A 140 -2.41 -2.88 -4.55
N VAL A 141 -3.60 -2.39 -4.20
CA VAL A 141 -4.89 -2.95 -4.66
C VAL A 141 -4.96 -2.99 -6.19
N ARG A 142 -4.60 -1.88 -6.86
CA ARG A 142 -4.61 -1.79 -8.33
C ARG A 142 -3.59 -2.76 -8.97
N LEU A 143 -2.42 -2.95 -8.37
CA LEU A 143 -1.42 -3.95 -8.78
C LEU A 143 -2.01 -5.37 -8.71
N LEU A 144 -2.63 -5.73 -7.60
CA LEU A 144 -3.26 -7.04 -7.40
C LEU A 144 -4.42 -7.27 -8.41
N ARG A 145 -5.28 -6.28 -8.59
CA ARG A 145 -6.39 -6.35 -9.58
C ARG A 145 -5.89 -6.44 -11.02
N TYR A 146 -4.81 -5.72 -11.34
CA TYR A 146 -4.14 -5.86 -12.66
C TYR A 146 -3.60 -7.28 -12.87
N ALA A 147 -3.09 -7.92 -11.82
CA ALA A 147 -2.65 -9.33 -11.85
C ALA A 147 -3.81 -10.34 -11.83
N GLY A 148 -5.08 -9.90 -11.87
CA GLY A 148 -6.26 -10.76 -11.93
C GLY A 148 -6.72 -11.29 -10.57
N ARG A 149 -6.26 -10.69 -9.45
CA ARG A 149 -6.65 -11.10 -8.09
C ARG A 149 -7.96 -10.42 -7.66
N GLU A 150 -8.80 -11.17 -6.94
CA GLU A 150 -9.97 -10.63 -6.25
C GLU A 150 -9.53 -9.98 -4.95
N VAL A 151 -9.88 -8.70 -4.73
CA VAL A 151 -9.39 -7.91 -3.60
C VAL A 151 -10.53 -7.17 -2.92
N ASP A 152 -10.67 -7.37 -1.61
CA ASP A 152 -11.45 -6.53 -0.70
C ASP A 152 -10.55 -5.45 -0.09
N ILE A 153 -11.09 -4.25 0.04
CA ILE A 153 -10.40 -3.10 0.59
C ILE A 153 -11.03 -2.71 1.92
N GLN A 154 -10.22 -2.73 2.98
CA GLN A 154 -10.69 -2.33 4.32
C GLN A 154 -9.95 -1.08 4.80
N ASN A 155 -10.71 -0.24 5.53
CA ASN A 155 -10.19 0.89 6.28
C ASN A 155 -10.66 0.75 7.73
N TYR A 156 -9.76 0.33 8.62
CA TYR A 156 -10.04 0.13 10.03
C TYR A 156 -10.33 1.44 10.75
N ILE A 157 -11.40 1.48 11.55
CA ILE A 157 -11.90 2.67 12.19
C ILE A 157 -11.81 2.53 13.73
N ASP A 158 -10.76 3.12 14.32
CA ASP A 158 -10.61 3.25 15.77
C ASP A 158 -11.50 4.38 16.29
N ASN A 159 -12.77 4.04 16.53
CA ASN A 159 -13.78 4.99 17.04
C ASN A 159 -13.91 5.00 18.57
N THR A 160 -13.13 4.18 19.29
CA THR A 160 -13.14 4.08 20.76
C THR A 160 -11.84 4.56 21.41
N GLY A 161 -10.84 4.92 20.60
CA GLY A 161 -9.51 5.26 21.07
C GLY A 161 -9.39 6.63 21.76
N VAL A 162 -8.21 6.82 22.36
CA VAL A 162 -7.86 8.05 23.11
C VAL A 162 -8.06 9.33 22.28
N GLN A 163 -7.83 9.28 20.97
CA GLN A 163 -7.92 10.46 20.12
C GLN A 163 -9.37 10.92 19.92
N VAL A 164 -10.32 9.99 19.84
CA VAL A 164 -11.76 10.31 19.80
C VAL A 164 -12.20 10.85 21.15
N ALA A 165 -11.78 10.22 22.26
CA ALA A 165 -12.07 10.68 23.61
C ALA A 165 -11.63 12.13 23.83
N ASP A 166 -10.46 12.53 23.32
CA ASP A 166 -9.97 13.92 23.43
C ASP A 166 -10.91 14.93 22.75
N VAL A 167 -11.45 14.59 21.59
CA VAL A 167 -12.40 15.48 20.90
C VAL A 167 -13.73 15.54 21.66
N VAL A 168 -14.19 14.41 22.20
CA VAL A 168 -15.38 14.40 23.10
C VAL A 168 -15.15 15.31 24.31
N VAL A 169 -14.00 15.20 24.98
CA VAL A 169 -13.61 16.11 26.09
C VAL A 169 -13.63 17.56 25.64
N GLY A 170 -13.12 17.86 24.47
CA GLY A 170 -13.13 19.18 23.89
C GLY A 170 -14.53 19.76 23.80
N PHE A 171 -15.47 19.03 23.24
CA PHE A 171 -16.85 19.48 23.12
C PHE A 171 -17.55 19.57 24.48
N THR A 172 -17.43 18.57 25.33
CA THR A 172 -18.21 18.47 26.58
C THR A 172 -17.64 19.29 27.72
N HIS A 173 -16.30 19.36 27.87
CA HIS A 173 -15.65 20.04 29.00
C HIS A 173 -15.12 21.44 28.66
N LEU A 174 -14.48 21.63 27.52
CA LEU A 174 -13.96 22.95 27.14
C LEU A 174 -15.05 23.86 26.59
N GLU A 175 -15.88 23.36 25.68
CA GLU A 175 -16.90 24.14 25.01
C GLU A 175 -18.29 23.99 25.63
N LYS A 176 -18.47 23.02 26.52
CA LYS A 176 -19.71 22.73 27.24
C LYS A 176 -20.93 22.59 26.33
N LYS A 177 -20.73 21.95 25.17
CA LYS A 177 -21.78 21.76 24.18
C LYS A 177 -22.63 20.53 24.50
N SER A 178 -23.91 20.67 24.27
CA SER A 178 -24.87 19.57 24.25
C SER A 178 -24.72 18.72 23.00
N ARG A 179 -25.22 17.50 23.02
CA ARG A 179 -25.25 16.60 21.85
C ARG A 179 -25.93 17.24 20.64
N SER A 180 -27.04 17.96 20.82
CA SER A 180 -27.79 18.63 19.75
C SER A 180 -26.96 19.74 19.07
N GLU A 181 -26.17 20.50 19.85
CA GLU A 181 -25.26 21.50 19.31
C GLU A 181 -24.10 20.86 18.53
N ILE A 182 -23.54 19.76 19.02
CA ILE A 182 -22.51 18.99 18.33
C ILE A 182 -23.07 18.42 17.02
N GLU A 183 -24.29 17.88 17.02
CA GLU A 183 -24.95 17.38 15.80
C GLU A 183 -25.16 18.49 14.77
N SER A 184 -25.51 19.68 15.19
CA SER A 184 -25.67 20.85 14.33
C SER A 184 -24.32 21.25 13.69
N LEU A 185 -23.24 21.22 14.46
CA LEU A 185 -21.87 21.47 13.97
C LEU A 185 -21.39 20.37 13.02
N ALA A 186 -21.68 19.10 13.31
CA ALA A 186 -21.29 17.94 12.49
C ALA A 186 -21.85 17.99 11.07
N ARG A 187 -22.96 18.69 10.85
CA ARG A 187 -23.55 18.93 9.51
C ARG A 187 -22.84 20.05 8.73
N GLN A 188 -22.02 20.87 9.40
CA GLN A 188 -21.32 21.96 8.72
C GLN A 188 -20.16 21.46 7.88
N PRO A 189 -19.83 22.15 6.77
CA PRO A 189 -18.61 21.87 6.03
C PRO A 189 -17.37 21.95 6.92
N ARG A 190 -16.37 21.13 6.65
CA ARG A 190 -15.09 21.12 7.39
C ARG A 190 -15.24 20.90 8.90
N PHE A 191 -16.19 20.07 9.31
CA PHE A 191 -16.34 19.68 10.72
C PHE A 191 -15.07 18.99 11.27
N ASP A 192 -14.40 18.23 10.47
CA ASP A 192 -13.10 17.59 10.76
C ASP A 192 -11.98 18.61 11.03
N TYR A 193 -12.03 19.79 10.39
CA TYR A 193 -11.12 20.92 10.67
C TYR A 193 -11.43 21.53 12.05
N TYR A 194 -12.71 21.69 12.34
CA TYR A 194 -13.13 22.15 13.69
C TYR A 194 -12.61 21.19 14.77
N CYS A 195 -12.78 19.90 14.55
CA CYS A 195 -12.25 18.86 15.45
C CYS A 195 -10.71 18.90 15.54
N TRP A 196 -10.01 19.24 14.46
CA TRP A 196 -8.55 19.41 14.47
C TRP A 196 -8.11 20.51 15.43
N ASP A 197 -8.73 21.70 15.34
CA ASP A 197 -8.40 22.84 16.19
C ASP A 197 -8.80 22.57 17.65
N LEU A 198 -9.94 21.92 17.86
CA LEU A 198 -10.40 21.50 19.18
C LEU A 198 -9.44 20.49 19.84
N TYR A 199 -8.98 19.49 19.09
CA TYR A 199 -8.01 18.51 19.56
C TYR A 199 -6.68 19.15 20.01
N ALA A 200 -6.20 20.15 19.30
CA ALA A 200 -5.00 20.90 19.69
C ALA A 200 -5.22 21.68 20.99
N ARG A 201 -6.39 22.32 21.16
CA ARG A 201 -6.77 23.04 22.40
C ARG A 201 -6.89 22.09 23.60
N VAL A 202 -7.44 20.89 23.40
CA VAL A 202 -7.54 19.87 24.46
C VAL A 202 -6.15 19.40 24.88
N SER A 203 -5.23 19.19 23.93
CA SER A 203 -3.84 18.82 24.24
C SER A 203 -3.17 19.87 25.12
N GLN A 204 -3.32 21.16 24.80
CA GLN A 204 -2.82 22.27 25.61
C GLN A 204 -3.48 22.32 26.99
N TRP A 205 -4.78 22.02 27.10
CA TRP A 205 -5.49 22.00 28.37
C TRP A 205 -4.98 20.87 29.29
N TYR A 206 -4.59 19.73 28.76
CA TYR A 206 -3.94 18.69 29.56
C TYR A 206 -2.52 19.07 30.02
N GLU A 207 -1.79 19.86 29.24
CA GLU A 207 -0.46 20.35 29.62
C GLU A 207 -0.52 21.38 30.74
N GLN A 208 -1.60 22.19 30.82
CA GLN A 208 -1.78 23.18 31.84
C GLN A 208 -1.99 22.58 33.26
N ASP A 209 -2.76 21.46 33.34
CA ASP A 209 -2.95 20.71 34.59
C ASP A 209 -3.10 19.22 34.30
N LYS A 210 -2.16 18.41 34.77
CA LYS A 210 -2.18 16.96 34.63
C LYS A 210 -3.42 16.29 35.24
N LYS A 211 -4.12 16.93 36.19
CA LYS A 211 -5.38 16.43 36.74
C LYS A 211 -6.46 16.33 35.67
N ASN A 212 -6.38 17.16 34.64
CA ASN A 212 -7.31 17.12 33.50
C ASN A 212 -7.26 15.77 32.73
N LEU A 213 -6.17 15.03 32.81
CA LEU A 213 -6.05 13.67 32.24
C LEU A 213 -7.05 12.68 32.88
N GLN A 214 -7.53 12.91 34.09
CA GLN A 214 -8.58 12.08 34.69
C GLN A 214 -9.91 12.18 33.94
N VAL A 215 -10.19 13.35 33.35
CA VAL A 215 -11.37 13.55 32.51
C VAL A 215 -11.30 12.67 31.24
N ARG A 216 -10.10 12.56 30.63
CA ARG A 216 -9.89 11.66 29.50
C ARG A 216 -10.21 10.21 29.87
N LEU A 217 -9.72 9.74 31.04
CA LEU A 217 -9.96 8.37 31.49
C LEU A 217 -11.45 8.10 31.74
N GLN A 218 -12.14 9.04 32.36
CA GLN A 218 -13.60 8.95 32.59
C GLN A 218 -14.36 8.92 31.26
N THR A 219 -13.92 9.74 30.28
CA THR A 219 -14.52 9.79 28.95
C THR A 219 -14.28 8.45 28.19
N LEU A 220 -13.07 7.88 28.27
CA LEU A 220 -12.79 6.56 27.67
C LEU A 220 -13.69 5.47 28.25
N HIS A 221 -13.83 5.39 29.58
CA HIS A 221 -14.76 4.45 30.19
C HIS A 221 -16.22 4.70 29.76
N GLY A 222 -16.59 5.98 29.59
CA GLY A 222 -17.92 6.32 29.10
C GLY A 222 -18.13 5.92 27.63
N ILE A 223 -17.10 5.93 26.79
CA ILE A 223 -17.19 5.48 25.39
C ILE A 223 -17.34 3.95 25.30
N GLU A 224 -16.73 3.21 26.22
CA GLU A 224 -16.86 1.73 26.27
C GLU A 224 -18.27 1.27 26.70
N ASP A 225 -19.04 2.11 27.38
CA ASP A 225 -20.43 1.85 27.73
C ASP A 225 -21.38 2.30 26.62
N ALA A 226 -21.79 1.36 25.77
CA ALA A 226 -22.66 1.62 24.61
C ALA A 226 -23.98 2.35 24.93
N ALA A 227 -24.48 2.28 26.18
CA ALA A 227 -25.70 2.94 26.62
C ALA A 227 -25.48 4.38 27.09
N SER A 228 -24.24 4.83 27.21
CA SER A 228 -23.89 6.14 27.74
C SER A 228 -24.10 7.26 26.70
N GLU A 229 -24.38 8.47 27.20
CA GLU A 229 -24.43 9.70 26.39
C GLU A 229 -23.04 10.00 25.80
N THR A 230 -21.96 9.66 26.50
CA THR A 230 -20.58 9.82 26.04
C THR A 230 -20.31 8.97 24.81
N ALA A 231 -20.75 7.72 24.80
CA ALA A 231 -20.64 6.82 23.64
C ALA A 231 -21.44 7.35 22.43
N ALA A 232 -22.66 7.87 22.69
CA ALA A 232 -23.48 8.44 21.64
C ALA A 232 -22.86 9.71 21.01
N ILE A 233 -22.19 10.55 21.81
CA ILE A 233 -21.43 11.71 21.31
C ILE A 233 -20.19 11.26 20.53
N ALA A 234 -19.46 10.27 21.01
CA ALA A 234 -18.29 9.73 20.32
C ALA A 234 -18.65 9.12 18.95
N ASP A 235 -19.75 8.36 18.88
CA ASP A 235 -20.26 7.80 17.62
C ASP A 235 -20.70 8.91 16.65
N LEU A 236 -21.38 9.93 17.11
CA LEU A 236 -21.76 11.09 16.30
C LEU A 236 -20.53 11.78 15.69
N ILE A 237 -19.52 12.09 16.51
CA ILE A 237 -18.30 12.79 16.08
C ILE A 237 -17.52 11.92 15.10
N SER A 238 -17.24 10.67 15.48
CA SER A 238 -16.45 9.76 14.67
C SER A 238 -17.11 9.45 13.33
N THR A 239 -18.43 9.26 13.30
CA THR A 239 -19.21 9.06 12.07
C THR A 239 -19.15 10.28 11.15
N ALA A 240 -19.29 11.50 11.68
CA ALA A 240 -19.22 12.72 10.88
C ALA A 240 -17.81 12.95 10.31
N VAL A 241 -16.77 12.77 11.11
CA VAL A 241 -15.38 12.90 10.65
C VAL A 241 -15.03 11.82 9.62
N LEU A 242 -15.47 10.57 9.82
CA LEU A 242 -15.26 9.48 8.88
C LEU A 242 -15.82 9.79 7.49
N ARG A 243 -17.02 10.39 7.41
CA ARG A 243 -17.56 10.83 6.11
C ARG A 243 -16.67 11.86 5.41
N ARG A 244 -16.06 12.80 6.17
CA ARG A 244 -15.08 13.75 5.59
C ARG A 244 -13.82 13.06 5.09
N HIS A 245 -13.35 12.04 5.83
CA HIS A 245 -12.21 11.24 5.36
C HIS A 245 -12.53 10.54 4.02
N LEU A 246 -13.72 9.96 3.88
CA LEU A 246 -14.13 9.34 2.61
C LEU A 246 -14.20 10.36 1.46
N GLU A 247 -14.73 11.56 1.73
CA GLU A 247 -14.76 12.66 0.75
C GLU A 247 -13.33 13.09 0.33
N THR A 248 -12.39 13.19 1.27
CA THR A 248 -10.97 13.47 0.98
C THR A 248 -10.33 12.37 0.14
N MET A 249 -10.60 11.10 0.45
CA MET A 249 -10.04 9.96 -0.30
C MET A 249 -10.66 9.83 -1.70
N ASP A 250 -11.95 10.14 -1.86
CA ASP A 250 -12.63 10.19 -3.16
C ASP A 250 -11.99 11.21 -4.11
N ARG A 251 -11.51 12.35 -3.62
CA ARG A 251 -10.71 13.31 -4.42
C ARG A 251 -9.46 12.70 -5.05
N LEU A 252 -8.95 11.61 -4.46
CA LEU A 252 -7.78 10.86 -4.94
C LEU A 252 -8.16 9.60 -5.73
N ASP A 253 -9.46 9.37 -6.00
CA ASP A 253 -9.97 8.12 -6.61
C ASP A 253 -9.60 6.88 -5.75
N ILE A 254 -9.77 7.00 -4.42
CA ILE A 254 -9.52 5.94 -3.43
C ILE A 254 -10.84 5.58 -2.76
N GLU A 255 -11.28 4.34 -2.95
CA GLU A 255 -12.52 3.79 -2.44
C GLU A 255 -12.26 2.57 -1.54
N TYR A 256 -13.13 2.34 -0.57
CA TYR A 256 -13.10 1.18 0.32
C TYR A 256 -14.37 0.35 0.17
N ASP A 257 -14.25 -0.95 0.44
CA ASP A 257 -15.40 -1.87 0.46
C ASP A 257 -16.03 -1.92 1.85
N PHE A 258 -15.17 -1.93 2.89
CA PHE A 258 -15.63 -2.15 4.26
C PHE A 258 -14.88 -1.31 5.29
N LEU A 259 -15.63 -0.80 6.25
CA LEU A 259 -15.17 0.03 7.37
C LEU A 259 -15.46 -0.70 8.69
N PRO A 260 -14.60 -1.62 9.14
CA PRO A 260 -14.73 -2.26 10.44
C PRO A 260 -14.44 -1.24 11.54
N ARG A 261 -15.35 -1.11 12.52
CA ARG A 261 -15.18 -0.25 13.68
C ARG A 261 -14.71 -1.05 14.89
N GLU A 262 -13.82 -0.47 15.67
CA GLU A 262 -13.30 -1.09 16.89
C GLU A 262 -14.41 -1.35 17.91
N SER A 263 -15.40 -0.46 18.01
CA SER A 263 -16.54 -0.64 18.92
C SER A 263 -17.27 -1.96 18.70
N GLU A 264 -17.48 -2.41 17.46
CA GLU A 264 -18.18 -3.66 17.17
C GLU A 264 -17.30 -4.89 17.48
N ILE A 265 -15.98 -4.80 17.35
CA ILE A 265 -15.06 -5.86 17.81
C ILE A 265 -15.24 -6.11 19.30
N LEU A 266 -15.44 -5.05 20.07
CA LEU A 266 -15.72 -5.13 21.52
C LEU A 266 -17.14 -5.66 21.80
N HIS A 267 -18.16 -5.05 21.21
CA HIS A 267 -19.57 -5.36 21.47
C HIS A 267 -19.99 -6.74 20.98
N LEU A 268 -19.39 -7.24 19.89
CA LEU A 268 -19.63 -8.60 19.36
C LEU A 268 -18.75 -9.67 20.01
N HIS A 269 -18.01 -9.30 21.06
CA HIS A 269 -17.19 -10.24 21.84
C HIS A 269 -16.17 -11.03 21.01
N PHE A 270 -15.54 -10.39 20.01
CA PHE A 270 -14.51 -11.03 19.21
C PHE A 270 -13.31 -11.44 20.07
N TRP A 271 -12.93 -10.57 21.00
CA TRP A 271 -11.84 -10.87 21.93
C TRP A 271 -12.15 -12.10 22.80
N ASP A 272 -13.36 -12.24 23.31
CA ASP A 272 -13.71 -13.39 24.16
C ASP A 272 -13.55 -14.72 23.42
N ALA A 273 -13.94 -14.74 22.14
CA ALA A 273 -13.76 -15.91 21.28
C ALA A 273 -12.27 -16.21 21.00
N ALA A 274 -11.48 -15.18 20.75
CA ALA A 274 -10.04 -15.31 20.54
C ALA A 274 -9.33 -15.73 21.84
N PHE A 275 -9.69 -15.14 22.99
CA PHE A 275 -9.10 -15.42 24.28
C PHE A 275 -9.26 -16.90 24.68
N ILE A 276 -10.45 -17.47 24.47
CA ILE A 276 -10.69 -18.89 24.75
C ILE A 276 -9.71 -19.77 23.96
N LYS A 277 -9.57 -19.52 22.65
CA LYS A 277 -8.67 -20.28 21.79
C LYS A 277 -7.19 -20.12 22.18
N LEU A 278 -6.76 -18.88 22.45
CA LEU A 278 -5.39 -18.57 22.87
C LEU A 278 -5.02 -19.19 24.21
N ARG A 279 -5.96 -19.23 25.17
CA ARG A 279 -5.78 -19.86 26.47
C ARG A 279 -5.73 -21.40 26.35
N GLU A 280 -6.68 -22.00 25.63
CA GLU A 280 -6.75 -23.46 25.47
C GLU A 280 -5.55 -24.02 24.71
N SER A 281 -4.98 -23.25 23.78
CA SER A 281 -3.74 -23.63 23.06
C SER A 281 -2.47 -23.40 23.85
N GLY A 282 -2.54 -22.73 25.03
CA GLY A 282 -1.37 -22.38 25.85
C GLY A 282 -0.54 -21.23 25.30
N VAL A 283 -1.03 -20.51 24.29
CA VAL A 283 -0.38 -19.28 23.75
C VAL A 283 -0.43 -18.15 24.76
N LEU A 284 -1.55 -18.03 25.51
CA LEU A 284 -1.69 -17.12 26.64
C LEU A 284 -1.50 -17.90 27.95
N THR A 285 -0.63 -17.39 28.81
CA THR A 285 -0.39 -17.89 30.16
C THR A 285 -0.68 -16.81 31.19
N PHE A 286 -1.23 -17.21 32.34
CA PHE A 286 -1.47 -16.29 33.46
C PHE A 286 -0.22 -16.23 34.36
N GLU A 287 0.26 -15.02 34.63
CA GLU A 287 1.43 -14.82 35.48
C GLU A 287 1.02 -14.64 36.93
N ASN A 288 1.43 -15.60 37.78
CA ASN A 288 1.15 -15.58 39.23
C ASN A 288 2.20 -14.84 40.04
N GLU A 289 3.40 -14.60 39.47
CA GLU A 289 4.55 -14.00 40.13
C GLU A 289 5.28 -13.04 39.17
N GLY A 290 6.28 -12.32 39.67
CA GLY A 290 7.13 -11.42 38.86
C GLY A 290 6.48 -10.08 38.51
N LYS A 291 7.07 -9.35 37.56
CA LYS A 291 6.69 -8.01 37.13
C LYS A 291 5.28 -7.97 36.52
N ASN A 292 4.88 -9.05 35.83
CA ASN A 292 3.59 -9.16 35.14
C ASN A 292 2.55 -9.91 35.97
N LYS A 293 2.69 -10.00 37.28
CA LYS A 293 1.74 -10.68 38.18
C LYS A 293 0.31 -10.22 37.93
N GLY A 294 -0.59 -11.19 37.75
CA GLY A 294 -2.01 -10.95 37.52
C GLY A 294 -2.36 -10.64 36.06
N CYS A 295 -1.39 -10.62 35.15
CA CYS A 295 -1.58 -10.39 33.73
C CYS A 295 -1.65 -11.70 32.94
N TRP A 296 -2.32 -11.68 31.80
CA TRP A 296 -2.18 -12.72 30.78
C TRP A 296 -1.11 -12.25 29.77
N VAL A 297 -0.11 -13.11 29.59
CA VAL A 297 1.02 -12.80 28.72
C VAL A 297 1.14 -13.82 27.58
N MET A 298 1.67 -13.36 26.46
CA MET A 298 2.09 -14.21 25.35
C MET A 298 3.61 -14.32 25.38
N ARG A 299 4.15 -15.55 25.32
CA ARG A 299 5.59 -15.81 25.24
C ARG A 299 6.03 -15.90 23.79
N ARG A 300 7.13 -15.28 23.45
CA ARG A 300 7.71 -15.39 22.10
C ARG A 300 8.21 -16.82 21.85
N ALA A 301 7.90 -17.36 20.67
CA ALA A 301 8.38 -18.66 20.24
C ALA A 301 9.93 -18.62 20.09
N GLY A 302 10.64 -19.33 20.97
CA GLY A 302 12.10 -19.43 20.93
C GLY A 302 12.78 -19.63 22.29
N THR A 303 12.06 -19.45 23.40
CA THR A 303 12.63 -19.63 24.74
C THR A 303 11.94 -20.76 25.49
N GLY A 304 12.54 -21.98 25.42
CA GLY A 304 12.38 -23.04 26.43
C GLY A 304 11.10 -23.89 26.37
N THR A 305 11.31 -25.13 26.07
CA THR A 305 10.36 -26.24 26.29
C THR A 305 10.07 -26.41 27.76
N ASP A 306 8.85 -26.13 28.20
CA ASP A 306 8.19 -26.89 29.26
C ASP A 306 6.66 -26.71 29.14
N ARG A 307 5.98 -27.77 28.72
CA ARG A 307 4.52 -27.88 28.78
C ARG A 307 4.11 -28.10 30.24
N VAL A 308 3.66 -27.04 30.90
CA VAL A 308 2.97 -27.16 32.19
C VAL A 308 1.50 -27.51 31.89
N SER A 309 1.03 -28.62 32.51
CA SER A 309 -0.34 -29.15 32.42
C SER A 309 -1.37 -28.08 32.85
N ALA A 310 -2.45 -27.99 32.09
CA ALA A 310 -3.60 -27.15 32.39
C ALA A 310 -4.28 -27.58 33.71
N GLY A 311 -3.96 -26.85 34.77
CA GLY A 311 -4.63 -26.98 36.06
C GLY A 311 -4.99 -25.62 36.59
N ASP A 312 -6.27 -25.42 36.89
CA ASP A 312 -6.90 -24.34 37.63
C ASP A 312 -6.45 -22.89 37.29
N SER A 313 -6.91 -22.36 36.19
CA SER A 313 -6.86 -20.93 35.88
C SER A 313 -8.20 -20.26 36.29
N PRO A 314 -8.18 -19.10 36.96
CA PRO A 314 -9.39 -18.39 37.34
C PRO A 314 -10.16 -17.89 36.12
N ALA A 315 -11.48 -17.92 36.18
CA ALA A 315 -12.36 -17.33 35.15
C ALA A 315 -12.14 -15.82 35.03
N LEU A 316 -12.32 -15.29 33.82
CA LEU A 316 -12.35 -13.83 33.61
C LEU A 316 -13.29 -13.16 34.62
N PRO A 317 -12.86 -12.12 35.33
CA PRO A 317 -13.75 -11.35 36.17
C PRO A 317 -14.75 -10.64 35.24
N SER A 318 -16.05 -10.92 35.41
CA SER A 318 -17.11 -10.11 34.83
C SER A 318 -16.94 -8.68 35.36
N ALA A 319 -17.10 -7.68 34.47
CA ALA A 319 -17.04 -6.26 34.81
C ALA A 319 -18.11 -5.91 35.88
N LYS A 320 -17.80 -6.14 37.14
CA LYS A 320 -18.56 -5.63 38.30
C LYS A 320 -17.69 -4.62 39.02
N ASN A 321 -18.18 -3.38 39.03
CA ASN A 321 -17.68 -2.25 39.78
C ASN A 321 -16.99 -2.63 41.10
N LYS A 322 -15.68 -2.47 41.17
CA LYS A 322 -14.97 -2.33 42.43
C LYS A 322 -14.32 -0.94 42.47
N LYS A 323 -14.77 -0.13 43.41
CA LYS A 323 -14.10 1.12 43.82
C LYS A 323 -12.68 0.76 44.26
N THR A 324 -11.67 1.18 43.53
CA THR A 324 -10.27 1.07 43.93
C THR A 324 -9.85 2.40 44.57
N ASN A 325 -9.31 2.30 45.78
CA ASN A 325 -8.67 3.43 46.47
C ASN A 325 -7.38 3.80 45.70
N GLY A 326 -7.30 5.10 45.35
CA GLY A 326 -6.20 5.63 44.56
C GLY A 326 -4.88 5.70 45.31
N SER A 327 -3.85 5.22 44.74
CA SER A 327 -2.50 5.78 44.76
C SER A 327 -1.57 5.13 43.72
N ASP A 328 -1.88 3.91 43.21
CA ASP A 328 -0.98 3.21 42.29
C ASP A 328 -1.40 3.34 40.81
N ALA A 329 -2.49 4.03 40.53
CA ALA A 329 -3.02 4.20 39.17
C ALA A 329 -2.28 5.20 38.29
N ILE A 330 -1.29 5.93 38.84
CA ILE A 330 -0.67 7.10 38.15
C ILE A 330 0.48 6.66 37.20
N SER A 331 1.17 5.57 37.50
CA SER A 331 2.25 5.09 36.59
C SER A 331 1.71 4.41 35.32
N ASP A 332 0.58 3.68 35.43
CA ASP A 332 -0.03 2.98 34.31
C ASP A 332 -0.76 3.93 33.34
N VAL A 333 -1.18 5.10 33.87
CA VAL A 333 -1.85 6.15 33.08
C VAL A 333 -0.89 6.79 32.06
N ASN A 334 0.41 6.87 32.37
CA ASN A 334 1.38 7.45 31.43
C ASN A 334 1.58 6.58 30.19
N ASP A 335 1.54 5.26 30.29
CA ASP A 335 1.67 4.35 29.13
C ASP A 335 0.43 4.36 28.24
N LEU A 336 -0.75 4.52 28.80
CA LEU A 336 -2.01 4.72 28.08
C LEU A 336 -2.10 6.10 27.42
N LEU A 337 -1.46 7.10 28.04
CA LEU A 337 -1.65 8.52 27.71
C LEU A 337 -0.61 9.07 26.74
N THR A 338 0.57 8.46 26.63
CA THR A 338 1.66 9.09 25.89
C THR A 338 1.81 8.55 24.46
N GLY A 339 1.43 7.32 24.16
CA GLY A 339 1.65 6.74 22.81
C GLY A 339 3.08 6.97 22.27
N VAL A 340 4.06 7.20 23.19
CA VAL A 340 5.45 7.45 22.87
C VAL A 340 6.22 6.15 23.10
N PRO A 341 6.93 5.63 22.11
CA PRO A 341 7.85 4.51 22.34
C PRO A 341 8.96 4.99 23.26
N LEU A 342 9.21 4.24 24.34
CA LEU A 342 10.38 4.39 25.20
C LEU A 342 11.65 4.28 24.34
N ARG A 343 12.53 5.26 24.49
CA ARG A 343 13.87 5.26 23.88
C ARG A 343 14.62 4.01 24.30
N SER A 344 15.06 3.22 23.34
CA SER A 344 16.00 2.12 23.53
C SER A 344 17.37 2.68 23.89
N GLY A 345 17.74 2.56 25.15
CA GLY A 345 19.14 2.61 25.59
C GLY A 345 19.67 1.18 25.57
N VAL A 346 20.62 0.92 24.70
CA VAL A 346 21.35 -0.36 24.63
C VAL A 346 22.27 -0.48 25.85
N ASP A 347 22.07 -1.49 26.68
CA ASP A 347 23.10 -1.97 27.59
C ASP A 347 23.17 -3.50 27.47
N ILE A 348 24.32 -3.98 27.01
CA ILE A 348 24.62 -5.39 26.75
C ILE A 348 25.20 -6.03 28.00
N ARG A 349 24.52 -6.99 28.63
CA ARG A 349 25.14 -7.98 29.54
C ARG A 349 24.50 -9.36 29.36
N PRO A 350 25.30 -10.44 29.42
CA PRO A 350 24.82 -11.79 29.07
C PRO A 350 24.36 -12.56 30.31
N SER A 351 23.48 -13.56 30.02
CA SER A 351 23.03 -14.69 30.83
C SER A 351 21.84 -14.47 31.80
N GLY A 352 20.75 -15.10 31.45
CA GLY A 352 19.53 -15.27 32.26
C GLY A 352 18.33 -15.04 31.35
N ILE A 353 17.36 -15.97 31.31
CA ILE A 353 16.09 -15.87 30.62
C ILE A 353 15.49 -14.50 30.98
N SER A 354 15.49 -13.57 30.06
CA SER A 354 15.07 -12.19 30.32
C SER A 354 13.54 -12.12 30.33
N GLU A 355 12.97 -11.49 31.34
CA GLU A 355 11.56 -11.07 31.43
C GLU A 355 11.13 -10.17 30.25
N GLU A 356 12.05 -9.79 29.37
CA GLU A 356 11.83 -8.97 28.15
C GLU A 356 11.15 -9.71 27.00
N ASP A 357 11.00 -11.05 27.10
CA ASP A 357 10.39 -11.89 26.05
C ASP A 357 8.88 -12.12 26.24
N GLN A 358 8.25 -11.44 27.17
CA GLN A 358 6.81 -11.58 27.44
C GLN A 358 6.02 -10.34 27.01
N LYS A 359 4.95 -10.54 26.22
CA LYS A 359 4.03 -9.48 25.85
C LYS A 359 2.75 -9.55 26.69
N VAL A 360 2.44 -8.50 27.45
CA VAL A 360 1.19 -8.40 28.19
C VAL A 360 0.03 -8.16 27.22
N ILE A 361 -0.91 -9.10 27.19
CA ILE A 361 -2.11 -9.03 26.33
C ILE A 361 -3.32 -8.58 27.14
N VAL A 362 -3.50 -9.09 28.37
CA VAL A 362 -4.53 -8.65 29.30
C VAL A 362 -3.86 -8.23 30.59
N ARG A 363 -4.15 -7.04 31.05
CA ARG A 363 -3.61 -6.44 32.29
C ARG A 363 -4.26 -7.07 33.51
N SER A 364 -3.64 -6.91 34.69
CA SER A 364 -4.11 -7.42 35.98
C SER A 364 -5.50 -6.91 36.39
N ASN A 365 -5.92 -5.75 35.88
CA ASN A 365 -7.26 -5.20 36.08
C ASN A 365 -8.33 -5.73 35.10
N GLY A 366 -7.95 -6.69 34.20
CA GLY A 366 -8.84 -7.27 33.19
C GLY A 366 -8.91 -6.49 31.87
N THR A 367 -8.19 -5.35 31.74
CA THR A 367 -8.20 -4.56 30.51
C THR A 367 -7.41 -5.27 29.40
N VAL A 368 -8.03 -5.44 28.24
CA VAL A 368 -7.41 -6.00 27.05
C VAL A 368 -6.58 -4.92 26.35
N GLY A 369 -5.29 -5.21 26.09
CA GLY A 369 -4.44 -4.33 25.30
C GLY A 369 -4.89 -4.29 23.83
N TYR A 370 -4.46 -3.25 23.09
CA TYR A 370 -4.78 -3.11 21.66
C TYR A 370 -4.34 -4.33 20.84
N VAL A 371 -3.21 -4.94 21.17
CA VAL A 371 -2.69 -6.14 20.49
C VAL A 371 -3.66 -7.34 20.61
N GLY A 372 -4.33 -7.49 21.75
CA GLY A 372 -5.34 -8.55 21.92
C GLY A 372 -6.53 -8.38 20.96
N LYS A 373 -6.99 -7.13 20.80
CA LYS A 373 -8.05 -6.79 19.83
C LYS A 373 -7.59 -7.04 18.40
N ASP A 374 -6.34 -6.69 18.07
CA ASP A 374 -5.74 -6.95 16.75
C ASP A 374 -5.67 -8.44 16.44
N ILE A 375 -5.27 -9.29 17.39
CA ILE A 375 -5.26 -10.76 17.22
C ILE A 375 -6.67 -11.26 16.87
N ALA A 376 -7.68 -10.86 17.65
CA ALA A 376 -9.06 -11.28 17.42
C ALA A 376 -9.57 -10.82 16.04
N TYR A 377 -9.28 -9.60 15.67
CA TYR A 377 -9.67 -9.04 14.38
C TYR A 377 -8.99 -9.75 13.19
N HIS A 378 -7.71 -10.08 13.30
CA HIS A 378 -7.00 -10.81 12.25
C HIS A 378 -7.48 -12.29 12.17
N MET A 379 -7.86 -12.92 13.29
CA MET A 379 -8.52 -14.21 13.25
C MET A 379 -9.86 -14.16 12.50
N TRP A 380 -10.62 -13.08 12.65
CA TRP A 380 -11.83 -12.85 11.86
C TRP A 380 -11.51 -12.69 10.36
N LYS A 381 -10.51 -11.88 10.00
CA LYS A 381 -10.11 -11.69 8.61
C LYS A 381 -9.83 -13.01 7.89
N PHE A 382 -9.19 -13.96 8.56
CA PHE A 382 -8.93 -15.32 8.03
C PHE A 382 -10.09 -16.29 8.20
N GLY A 383 -11.22 -15.89 8.77
CA GLY A 383 -12.35 -16.78 9.04
C GLY A 383 -12.14 -17.78 10.19
N LEU A 384 -11.13 -17.54 11.04
CA LEU A 384 -10.69 -18.45 12.12
C LEU A 384 -11.41 -18.19 13.45
N LEU A 385 -12.14 -17.08 13.56
CA LEU A 385 -12.75 -16.65 14.81
C LEU A 385 -14.07 -17.37 15.11
N GLY A 386 -14.87 -17.70 14.10
CA GLY A 386 -16.21 -18.28 14.22
C GLY A 386 -17.28 -17.25 14.63
N ARG A 387 -16.99 -15.96 14.42
CA ARG A 387 -17.90 -14.83 14.62
C ARG A 387 -17.79 -13.89 13.44
N ASP A 388 -18.84 -13.10 13.19
CA ASP A 388 -18.90 -12.13 12.10
C ASP A 388 -19.55 -10.83 12.56
N PHE A 389 -19.35 -9.75 11.81
CA PHE A 389 -20.03 -8.48 11.96
C PHE A 389 -21.45 -8.54 11.37
N GLY A 390 -22.34 -7.65 11.82
CA GLY A 390 -23.40 -7.17 10.99
C GLY A 390 -22.84 -6.12 10.01
N TYR A 391 -23.48 -5.95 8.85
CA TYR A 391 -23.02 -5.02 7.81
C TYR A 391 -24.14 -4.09 7.43
N ARG A 392 -23.86 -2.77 7.33
CA ARG A 392 -24.79 -1.76 6.85
C ARG A 392 -24.15 -0.91 5.76
N ARG A 393 -24.95 -0.47 4.76
CA ARG A 393 -24.47 0.53 3.80
C ARG A 393 -24.22 1.84 4.52
N PHE A 394 -23.05 2.41 4.28
CA PHE A 394 -22.60 3.62 4.97
C PHE A 394 -22.41 4.80 4.03
N TYR A 395 -21.74 4.55 2.88
CA TYR A 395 -21.38 5.58 1.92
C TYR A 395 -21.56 5.04 0.51
N ARG A 396 -21.98 5.88 -0.42
CA ARG A 396 -22.06 5.54 -1.84
C ARG A 396 -21.18 6.48 -2.60
N TYR A 397 -20.18 5.91 -3.28
CA TYR A 397 -19.22 6.67 -4.08
C TYR A 397 -19.85 7.20 -5.38
N PRO A 398 -19.27 8.24 -6.01
CA PRO A 398 -19.68 8.70 -7.35
C PRO A 398 -19.62 7.59 -8.41
N SER A 399 -18.72 6.62 -8.26
CA SER A 399 -18.63 5.39 -9.07
C SER A 399 -19.86 4.47 -8.96
N GLN A 400 -20.82 4.77 -8.08
CA GLN A 400 -21.98 3.95 -7.71
C GLN A 400 -21.62 2.69 -6.87
N ARG A 401 -20.39 2.55 -6.42
CA ARG A 401 -19.98 1.49 -5.49
C ARG A 401 -20.45 1.83 -4.07
N ASP A 402 -20.96 0.83 -3.35
CA ASP A 402 -21.34 0.97 -1.95
C ASP A 402 -20.15 0.66 -1.04
N CYS A 403 -19.96 1.48 -0.02
CA CYS A 403 -19.06 1.23 1.09
C CYS A 403 -19.87 0.80 2.32
N TRP A 404 -19.47 -0.32 2.91
CA TRP A 404 -20.14 -0.93 4.05
C TRP A 404 -19.45 -0.58 5.36
N ILE A 405 -20.18 -0.55 6.46
CA ILE A 405 -19.65 -0.36 7.81
C ILE A 405 -20.10 -1.51 8.70
N SER A 406 -19.27 -1.87 9.66
CA SER A 406 -19.64 -2.85 10.70
C SER A 406 -20.79 -2.35 11.57
N ALA A 407 -21.64 -3.28 12.01
CA ALA A 407 -22.77 -3.03 12.88
C ALA A 407 -23.03 -4.24 13.79
N MET A 408 -23.78 -4.03 14.86
CA MET A 408 -24.29 -5.14 15.71
C MET A 408 -25.33 -5.96 14.96
N GLU A 409 -26.23 -5.29 14.27
CA GLU A 409 -27.25 -5.89 13.40
C GLU A 409 -27.03 -5.41 11.97
N GLY A 410 -27.04 -6.32 11.01
CA GLY A 410 -26.77 -6.04 9.61
C GLY A 410 -28.02 -6.04 8.72
N GLU A 411 -27.86 -5.51 7.51
CA GLU A 411 -28.81 -5.68 6.42
C GLU A 411 -28.79 -7.14 5.95
N LYS A 412 -29.91 -7.64 5.41
CA LYS A 412 -30.00 -9.05 4.98
C LYS A 412 -29.14 -9.36 3.76
N ASP A 413 -29.10 -8.41 2.81
CA ASP A 413 -28.36 -8.55 1.55
C ASP A 413 -27.08 -7.75 1.62
N HIS A 414 -25.99 -8.38 2.08
CA HIS A 414 -24.68 -7.78 2.23
C HIS A 414 -23.57 -8.68 1.67
N PRO A 415 -22.44 -8.11 1.19
CA PRO A 415 -21.26 -8.86 0.87
C PRO A 415 -20.65 -9.51 2.13
N HIS A 416 -19.80 -10.52 1.94
CA HIS A 416 -19.03 -11.14 2.99
C HIS A 416 -17.55 -10.70 2.87
N PHE A 417 -16.98 -10.14 3.94
CA PHE A 417 -15.66 -9.52 3.92
C PHE A 417 -14.57 -10.30 4.69
N GLY A 418 -14.93 -11.30 5.47
CA GLY A 418 -13.98 -12.17 6.17
C GLY A 418 -13.65 -13.45 5.39
N GLY A 419 -12.81 -14.31 5.97
CA GLY A 419 -12.49 -15.61 5.39
C GLY A 419 -11.58 -15.51 4.17
N VAL A 420 -10.64 -14.56 4.15
CA VAL A 420 -9.71 -14.35 3.03
C VAL A 420 -8.51 -15.30 3.09
N ALA A 421 -7.89 -15.54 1.93
CA ALA A 421 -6.71 -16.40 1.82
C ALA A 421 -5.41 -15.66 2.15
N GLU A 422 -5.35 -14.33 1.93
CA GLU A 422 -4.13 -13.54 2.07
C GLU A 422 -4.45 -12.13 2.55
N ILE A 423 -3.63 -11.58 3.43
CA ILE A 423 -3.81 -10.26 4.01
C ILE A 423 -2.56 -9.41 3.80
N TYR A 424 -2.76 -8.19 3.32
CA TYR A 424 -1.77 -7.12 3.33
C TYR A 424 -2.26 -5.99 4.23
N ASN A 425 -1.50 -5.70 5.29
CA ASN A 425 -1.79 -4.62 6.22
C ASN A 425 -0.80 -3.47 5.99
N VAL A 426 -1.27 -2.38 5.35
CA VAL A 426 -0.46 -1.21 5.01
C VAL A 426 -0.42 -0.28 6.21
N ILE A 427 0.65 -0.35 6.98
CA ILE A 427 0.76 0.39 8.24
C ILE A 427 2.20 0.88 8.47
N ASP A 428 2.34 1.98 9.20
CA ASP A 428 3.64 2.61 9.53
C ASP A 428 4.62 1.62 10.18
N ALA A 429 5.91 1.70 9.84
CA ALA A 429 6.96 0.82 10.33
C ALA A 429 7.08 0.81 11.87
N ARG A 430 6.67 1.88 12.55
CA ARG A 430 6.65 1.95 14.02
C ARG A 430 5.66 0.98 14.68
N GLN A 431 4.72 0.40 13.91
CA GLN A 431 3.77 -0.61 14.39
C GLN A 431 4.23 -2.06 14.15
N SER A 432 5.46 -2.27 13.68
CA SER A 432 5.98 -3.60 13.33
C SER A 432 5.90 -4.61 14.46
N GLU A 433 6.13 -4.19 15.71
CA GLU A 433 6.06 -5.09 16.88
C GLU A 433 4.64 -5.64 17.09
N ALA A 434 3.62 -4.79 16.95
CA ALA A 434 2.23 -5.23 17.08
C ALA A 434 1.85 -6.24 16.00
N GLN A 435 2.27 -5.98 14.75
CA GLN A 435 2.02 -6.86 13.61
C GLN A 435 2.72 -8.21 13.77
N ASN A 436 3.97 -8.23 14.23
CA ASN A 436 4.71 -9.47 14.53
C ASN A 436 4.02 -10.28 15.63
N THR A 437 3.48 -9.62 16.66
CA THR A 437 2.74 -10.30 17.74
C THR A 437 1.48 -11.02 17.22
N VAL A 438 0.78 -10.44 16.25
CA VAL A 438 -0.35 -11.09 15.57
C VAL A 438 0.11 -12.36 14.84
N ILE A 439 1.20 -12.28 14.08
CA ILE A 439 1.77 -13.43 13.35
C ILE A 439 2.18 -14.54 14.33
N GLU A 440 2.85 -14.19 15.42
CA GLU A 440 3.25 -15.12 16.47
C GLU A 440 2.04 -15.79 17.13
N ALA A 441 0.95 -15.05 17.39
CA ALA A 441 -0.28 -15.60 17.93
C ALA A 441 -0.93 -16.62 16.97
N LEU A 442 -1.01 -16.30 15.67
CA LEU A 442 -1.53 -17.24 14.65
C LEU A 442 -0.69 -18.51 14.58
N ARG A 443 0.64 -18.41 14.60
CA ARG A 443 1.55 -19.56 14.63
C ARG A 443 1.38 -20.38 15.91
N GLY A 444 1.29 -19.74 17.06
CA GLY A 444 1.06 -20.39 18.35
C GLY A 444 -0.26 -21.15 18.40
N LEU A 445 -1.28 -20.68 17.71
CA LEU A 445 -2.58 -21.36 17.53
C LEU A 445 -2.53 -22.49 16.50
N GLY A 446 -1.39 -22.70 15.81
CA GLY A 446 -1.24 -23.72 14.75
C GLY A 446 -1.73 -23.27 13.38
N TYR A 447 -2.14 -22.02 13.20
CA TYR A 447 -2.60 -21.47 11.92
C TYR A 447 -1.40 -20.95 11.08
N ASN A 448 -0.46 -21.87 10.78
CA ASN A 448 0.78 -21.54 10.08
C ASN A 448 0.54 -20.96 8.68
N ASP A 449 -0.41 -21.53 7.95
CA ASP A 449 -0.77 -21.04 6.61
C ASP A 449 -1.27 -19.59 6.65
N ALA A 450 -2.16 -19.25 7.58
CA ALA A 450 -2.62 -17.87 7.78
C ALA A 450 -1.47 -16.93 8.19
N ALA A 451 -0.57 -17.38 9.05
CA ALA A 451 0.60 -16.61 9.47
C ALA A 451 1.59 -16.35 8.32
N ASP A 452 1.74 -17.32 7.40
CA ASP A 452 2.60 -17.19 6.21
C ASP A 452 1.99 -16.30 5.12
N HIS A 453 0.66 -16.18 5.09
CA HIS A 453 -0.10 -15.33 4.15
C HIS A 453 -0.53 -13.99 4.76
N TYR A 454 0.04 -13.61 5.90
CA TYR A 454 -0.10 -12.29 6.49
C TYR A 454 1.11 -11.43 6.21
N THR A 455 0.94 -10.31 5.54
CA THR A 455 2.03 -9.38 5.20
C THR A 455 1.82 -8.03 5.85
N HIS A 456 2.74 -7.63 6.73
CA HIS A 456 2.88 -6.25 7.14
C HIS A 456 3.58 -5.45 6.03
N PHE A 457 2.79 -4.69 5.25
CA PHE A 457 3.32 -3.73 4.29
C PHE A 457 3.75 -2.47 5.04
N SER A 458 4.95 -2.49 5.60
CA SER A 458 5.51 -1.39 6.38
C SER A 458 6.03 -0.27 5.47
N TYR A 459 5.86 0.98 5.90
CA TYR A 459 6.39 2.16 5.20
C TYR A 459 6.85 3.23 6.19
N GLU A 460 7.77 4.12 5.76
CA GLU A 460 8.28 5.24 6.54
C GLU A 460 7.43 6.50 6.34
N MET A 461 7.57 7.45 7.27
CA MET A 461 6.77 8.67 7.34
C MET A 461 7.00 9.65 6.17
N VAL A 462 6.05 10.58 6.00
CA VAL A 462 6.16 11.77 5.16
C VAL A 462 6.40 13.00 6.03
N ALA A 463 7.41 13.76 5.65
CA ALA A 463 7.76 15.07 6.18
C ALA A 463 7.61 16.14 5.07
N LEU A 464 7.89 17.40 5.37
CA LEU A 464 7.93 18.50 4.40
C LEU A 464 9.36 18.98 4.21
N THR A 465 9.68 19.51 3.01
CA THR A 465 10.84 20.36 2.90
C THR A 465 10.60 21.68 3.66
N PRO A 466 11.65 22.34 4.19
CA PRO A 466 11.48 23.66 4.81
C PRO A 466 10.78 24.67 3.91
N ARG A 467 11.08 24.66 2.59
CA ARG A 467 10.41 25.49 1.59
C ARG A 467 8.91 25.22 1.54
N CYS A 468 8.51 23.97 1.42
CA CYS A 468 7.12 23.58 1.39
C CYS A 468 6.37 23.99 2.67
N ALA A 469 7.01 23.86 3.83
CA ALA A 469 6.44 24.31 5.09
C ALA A 469 6.17 25.82 5.12
N VAL A 470 7.10 26.63 4.59
CA VAL A 470 6.92 28.08 4.47
C VAL A 470 5.81 28.44 3.47
N GLU A 471 5.74 27.75 2.30
CA GLU A 471 4.67 27.92 1.31
C GLU A 471 3.27 27.63 1.88
N LEU A 472 3.19 26.70 2.84
CA LEU A 472 1.97 26.40 3.59
C LEU A 472 1.69 27.36 4.77
N GLY A 473 2.51 28.42 4.92
CA GLY A 473 2.33 29.48 5.92
C GLY A 473 2.93 29.19 7.29
N TYR A 474 3.75 28.15 7.44
CA TYR A 474 4.42 27.86 8.70
C TYR A 474 5.62 28.79 8.94
N LYS A 475 5.72 29.31 10.17
CA LYS A 475 6.90 30.07 10.62
C LYS A 475 7.96 29.11 11.13
N LEU A 476 9.08 29.03 10.43
CA LEU A 476 10.22 28.19 10.79
C LEU A 476 11.28 29.02 11.53
N SER A 477 11.96 28.39 12.50
CA SER A 477 13.19 28.93 13.07
C SER A 477 14.33 28.90 12.05
N GLU A 478 15.39 29.67 12.26
CA GLU A 478 16.57 29.64 11.36
C GLU A 478 17.24 28.26 11.36
N GLU A 479 17.20 27.53 12.49
CA GLU A 479 17.69 26.17 12.58
C GLU A 479 16.83 25.21 11.72
N ASP A 480 15.49 25.31 11.80
CA ASP A 480 14.61 24.45 11.05
C ASP A 480 14.70 24.66 9.53
N LYS A 481 15.03 25.87 9.08
CA LYS A 481 15.24 26.17 7.63
C LYS A 481 16.45 25.42 7.05
N THR A 482 17.40 24.99 7.89
CA THR A 482 18.61 24.27 7.46
C THR A 482 18.47 22.76 7.53
N ARG A 483 17.38 22.25 8.09
CA ARG A 483 17.12 20.80 8.19
C ARG A 483 16.78 20.21 6.82
N PRO A 484 17.10 18.93 6.58
CA PRO A 484 16.73 18.25 5.35
C PRO A 484 15.21 18.10 5.21
N TYR A 485 14.49 18.05 6.31
CA TYR A 485 13.02 17.99 6.35
C TYR A 485 12.47 18.47 7.71
N ILE A 486 11.18 18.82 7.71
CA ILE A 486 10.39 19.19 8.88
C ILE A 486 9.35 18.11 9.13
N GLU A 487 9.40 17.49 10.30
CA GLU A 487 8.38 16.51 10.70
C GLU A 487 7.03 17.17 10.91
N VAL A 488 6.00 16.57 10.30
CA VAL A 488 4.61 16.99 10.44
C VAL A 488 4.03 16.34 11.69
N SER A 489 3.68 17.13 12.70
CA SER A 489 3.08 16.66 13.94
C SER A 489 1.84 17.47 14.30
N GLY A 490 0.67 16.87 14.22
CA GLY A 490 -0.59 17.51 14.60
C GLY A 490 -0.65 17.94 16.08
N ARG A 491 0.18 17.34 16.97
CA ARG A 491 0.28 17.71 18.39
C ARG A 491 1.04 19.02 18.60
N LYS A 492 1.99 19.34 17.71
CA LYS A 492 2.82 20.56 17.80
C LYS A 492 2.27 21.72 16.97
N GLY A 493 1.05 21.60 16.42
CA GLY A 493 0.49 22.61 15.52
C GLY A 493 1.05 22.61 14.10
N PHE A 494 1.99 21.71 13.78
CA PHE A 494 2.59 21.52 12.45
C PHE A 494 1.90 20.37 11.71
N GLY A 495 0.58 20.46 11.52
CA GLY A 495 -0.17 19.42 10.83
C GLY A 495 -0.65 19.91 9.47
N VAL A 496 -0.14 19.37 8.37
CA VAL A 496 -0.64 19.67 7.04
C VAL A 496 -1.88 18.86 6.75
N LYS A 497 -3.04 19.51 6.74
CA LYS A 497 -4.30 18.88 6.39
C LYS A 497 -4.28 18.45 4.93
N ALA A 498 -4.82 17.27 4.65
CA ALA A 498 -4.77 16.65 3.32
C ALA A 498 -5.46 17.50 2.26
N ASP A 499 -6.63 18.06 2.57
CA ASP A 499 -7.38 18.87 1.63
C ASP A 499 -6.70 20.21 1.32
N ASP A 500 -6.08 20.86 2.32
CA ASP A 500 -5.31 22.09 2.08
C ASP A 500 -4.11 21.84 1.14
N LEU A 501 -3.44 20.68 1.29
CA LEU A 501 -2.36 20.27 0.39
C LEU A 501 -2.88 20.04 -1.04
N LEU A 502 -3.99 19.33 -1.19
CA LEU A 502 -4.62 19.06 -2.47
C LEU A 502 -5.07 20.35 -3.15
N ASP A 503 -5.74 21.25 -2.40
CA ASP A 503 -6.20 22.53 -2.91
C ASP A 503 -5.03 23.38 -3.43
N GLN A 504 -3.91 23.43 -2.69
CA GLN A 504 -2.71 24.17 -3.10
C GLN A 504 -2.05 23.56 -4.36
N LEU A 505 -2.00 22.23 -4.45
CA LEU A 505 -1.50 21.54 -5.65
C LEU A 505 -2.37 21.86 -6.88
N ILE A 506 -3.70 21.81 -6.71
CA ILE A 506 -4.64 22.11 -7.81
C ILE A 506 -4.51 23.56 -8.24
N VAL A 507 -4.42 24.52 -7.32
CA VAL A 507 -4.21 25.94 -7.64
C VAL A 507 -2.90 26.13 -8.41
N SER A 508 -1.82 25.50 -7.96
CA SER A 508 -0.51 25.62 -8.63
C SER A 508 -0.54 25.02 -10.03
N ALA A 509 -1.14 23.84 -10.20
CA ALA A 509 -1.32 23.22 -11.51
C ALA A 509 -2.24 24.06 -12.43
N LYS A 510 -3.31 24.66 -11.87
CA LYS A 510 -4.23 25.51 -12.63
C LYS A 510 -3.53 26.74 -13.22
N ASN A 511 -2.64 27.37 -12.48
CA ASN A 511 -1.87 28.52 -12.99
C ASN A 511 -1.06 28.14 -14.25
N GLU A 512 -0.45 26.96 -14.28
CA GLU A 512 0.25 26.46 -15.47
C GLU A 512 -0.70 26.15 -16.63
N VAL A 513 -1.84 25.52 -16.36
CA VAL A 513 -2.87 25.22 -17.36
C VAL A 513 -3.46 26.52 -17.94
N ASP A 514 -3.77 27.50 -17.10
CA ASP A 514 -4.33 28.78 -17.52
C ASP A 514 -3.38 29.54 -18.46
N SER A 515 -2.06 29.47 -18.18
CA SER A 515 -1.05 30.12 -19.02
C SER A 515 -0.92 29.49 -20.42
N ARG A 516 -1.11 28.18 -20.54
CA ARG A 516 -0.90 27.41 -21.78
C ARG A 516 -2.20 27.20 -22.59
N HIS A 517 -3.33 27.16 -21.94
CA HIS A 517 -4.61 26.76 -22.50
C HIS A 517 -5.75 27.74 -22.15
N SER A 518 -5.48 29.05 -22.27
CA SER A 518 -6.44 30.12 -21.96
C SER A 518 -7.74 30.06 -22.81
N GLN A 519 -7.70 29.37 -23.95
CA GLN A 519 -8.85 29.19 -24.87
C GLN A 519 -9.87 28.13 -24.36
N LEU A 520 -9.51 27.30 -23.39
CA LEU A 520 -10.42 26.30 -22.85
C LEU A 520 -11.38 26.92 -21.83
N ALA A 521 -12.56 26.31 -21.64
CA ALA A 521 -13.49 26.73 -20.59
C ALA A 521 -12.85 26.55 -19.19
N ASP A 522 -13.23 27.40 -18.24
CA ASP A 522 -12.63 27.36 -16.89
C ASP A 522 -12.83 26.02 -16.20
N ALA A 523 -14.02 25.41 -16.29
CA ALA A 523 -14.32 24.10 -15.75
C ALA A 523 -13.42 22.98 -16.33
N GLU A 524 -13.09 23.06 -17.63
CA GLU A 524 -12.18 22.13 -18.29
C GLU A 524 -10.75 22.31 -17.80
N ARG A 525 -10.29 23.55 -17.65
CA ARG A 525 -8.97 23.87 -17.09
C ARG A 525 -8.82 23.39 -15.64
N VAL A 526 -9.87 23.57 -14.83
CA VAL A 526 -9.91 23.03 -13.44
C VAL A 526 -9.82 21.50 -13.45
N SER A 527 -10.56 20.83 -14.34
CA SER A 527 -10.51 19.35 -14.45
C SER A 527 -9.11 18.87 -14.84
N ILE A 528 -8.46 19.50 -15.83
CA ILE A 528 -7.10 19.19 -16.26
C ILE A 528 -6.11 19.42 -15.11
N ALA A 529 -6.19 20.57 -14.44
CA ALA A 529 -5.33 20.91 -13.30
C ALA A 529 -5.47 19.90 -12.16
N THR A 530 -6.69 19.46 -11.87
CA THR A 530 -6.97 18.43 -10.86
C THR A 530 -6.29 17.12 -11.23
N GLN A 531 -6.39 16.66 -12.48
CA GLN A 531 -5.74 15.43 -12.93
C GLN A 531 -4.20 15.53 -12.87
N ILE A 532 -3.63 16.69 -13.21
CA ILE A 532 -2.19 16.94 -13.09
C ILE A 532 -1.76 16.93 -11.61
N ALA A 533 -2.48 17.63 -10.74
CA ALA A 533 -2.16 17.73 -9.32
C ALA A 533 -2.21 16.38 -8.61
N ILE A 534 -3.27 15.59 -8.85
CA ILE A 534 -3.40 14.24 -8.30
C ILE A 534 -2.31 13.32 -8.85
N GLY A 535 -2.06 13.37 -10.16
CA GLY A 535 -0.98 12.61 -10.79
C GLY A 535 0.40 12.95 -10.21
N ALA A 536 0.67 14.22 -9.98
CA ALA A 536 1.90 14.70 -9.33
C ALA A 536 2.06 14.17 -7.91
N LEU A 537 1.00 14.28 -7.10
CA LEU A 537 1.01 13.80 -5.71
C LEU A 537 1.20 12.28 -5.64
N ARG A 538 0.39 11.51 -6.40
CA ARG A 538 0.46 10.05 -6.40
C ARG A 538 1.83 9.57 -6.85
N TYR A 539 2.35 10.13 -7.93
CA TYR A 539 3.69 9.79 -8.42
C TYR A 539 4.77 10.11 -7.38
N PHE A 540 4.71 11.29 -6.76
CA PHE A 540 5.69 11.71 -5.74
C PHE A 540 5.71 10.76 -4.55
N MET A 541 4.54 10.32 -4.06
CA MET A 541 4.44 9.37 -2.96
C MET A 541 4.92 7.95 -3.30
N LEU A 542 4.90 7.58 -4.60
CA LEU A 542 5.24 6.24 -5.08
C LEU A 542 6.69 6.11 -5.58
N LYS A 543 7.37 7.20 -5.97
CA LYS A 543 8.72 7.12 -6.55
C LYS A 543 9.80 6.70 -5.55
N PHE A 544 9.58 6.94 -4.27
CA PHE A 544 10.49 6.56 -3.20
C PHE A 544 10.19 5.16 -2.68
N THR A 545 11.24 4.44 -2.28
CA THR A 545 11.05 3.14 -1.62
C THR A 545 10.23 3.30 -0.35
N LYS A 546 9.49 2.26 0.02
CA LYS A 546 8.64 2.28 1.22
C LYS A 546 9.43 2.56 2.51
N GLN A 547 10.72 2.19 2.56
CA GLN A 547 11.62 2.40 3.70
C GLN A 547 12.25 3.80 3.75
N SER A 548 11.98 4.66 2.78
CA SER A 548 12.51 6.03 2.75
C SER A 548 11.56 7.01 3.41
N VAL A 549 12.11 7.88 4.28
CA VAL A 549 11.40 9.09 4.70
C VAL A 549 11.28 10.03 3.50
N ILE A 550 10.06 10.50 3.23
CA ILE A 550 9.80 11.42 2.12
C ILE A 550 9.77 12.86 2.65
N ALA A 551 10.53 13.76 2.03
CA ALA A 551 10.39 15.21 2.22
C ALA A 551 9.58 15.80 1.05
N PHE A 552 8.27 16.03 1.27
CA PHE A 552 7.38 16.53 0.22
C PHE A 552 7.67 17.98 -0.14
N ASP A 553 7.61 18.28 -1.45
CA ASP A 553 7.85 19.61 -2.02
C ASP A 553 6.94 19.85 -3.24
N PHE A 554 6.22 20.97 -3.25
CA PHE A 554 5.29 21.32 -4.34
C PHE A 554 5.98 21.50 -5.68
N LYS A 555 7.10 22.23 -5.71
CA LYS A 555 7.83 22.53 -6.94
C LYS A 555 8.40 21.27 -7.58
N GLU A 556 8.93 20.36 -6.74
CA GLU A 556 9.45 19.09 -7.22
C GLU A 556 8.33 18.18 -7.75
N ALA A 557 7.21 18.06 -7.00
CA ALA A 557 6.10 17.21 -7.39
C ALA A 557 5.44 17.64 -8.73
N LEU A 558 5.30 18.94 -8.96
CA LEU A 558 4.68 19.51 -10.15
C LEU A 558 5.65 19.77 -11.32
N SER A 559 6.93 19.40 -11.19
CA SER A 559 7.91 19.58 -12.26
C SER A 559 7.54 18.77 -13.51
N PHE A 560 7.72 19.36 -14.68
CA PHE A 560 7.62 18.69 -15.97
C PHE A 560 8.94 18.05 -16.42
N GLU A 561 9.94 18.04 -15.57
CA GLU A 561 11.26 17.45 -15.82
C GLU A 561 11.60 16.44 -14.70
N GLY A 562 12.34 15.38 -15.05
CA GLY A 562 12.77 14.35 -14.11
C GLY A 562 11.68 13.35 -13.75
N GLU A 563 11.87 12.63 -12.65
CA GLU A 563 10.96 11.58 -12.16
C GLU A 563 9.70 12.17 -11.51
N THR A 564 8.73 12.55 -12.35
CA THR A 564 7.48 13.19 -11.90
C THR A 564 6.24 12.65 -12.64
N GLY A 565 5.08 12.80 -11.99
CA GLY A 565 3.79 12.47 -12.61
C GLY A 565 3.51 13.27 -13.87
N PRO A 566 3.65 14.62 -13.83
CA PRO A 566 3.45 15.46 -15.01
C PRO A 566 4.34 15.10 -16.19
N TYR A 567 5.61 14.71 -15.96
CA TYR A 567 6.49 14.24 -17.04
C TYR A 567 5.94 12.99 -17.74
N ALA A 568 5.50 12.00 -16.97
CA ALA A 568 4.96 10.76 -17.53
C ALA A 568 3.58 10.99 -18.19
N GLN A 569 2.70 11.80 -17.60
CA GLN A 569 1.43 12.19 -18.21
C GLN A 569 1.66 12.94 -19.55
N TYR A 570 2.60 13.87 -19.59
CA TYR A 570 2.92 14.63 -20.79
C TYR A 570 3.41 13.73 -21.93
N ALA A 571 4.18 12.67 -21.66
CA ALA A 571 4.60 11.71 -22.67
C ALA A 571 3.38 11.03 -23.34
N VAL A 572 2.37 10.66 -22.57
CA VAL A 572 1.12 10.06 -23.12
C VAL A 572 0.32 11.10 -23.92
N VAL A 573 0.20 12.34 -23.40
CA VAL A 573 -0.50 13.42 -24.12
C VAL A 573 0.18 13.71 -25.46
N ARG A 574 1.53 13.74 -25.49
CA ARG A 574 2.31 13.89 -26.72
C ARG A 574 2.04 12.75 -27.71
N ALA A 575 2.05 11.50 -27.25
CA ALA A 575 1.74 10.33 -28.07
C ALA A 575 0.31 10.42 -28.65
N THR A 576 -0.65 10.80 -27.84
CA THR A 576 -2.05 11.00 -28.26
C THR A 576 -2.19 12.11 -29.30
N SER A 577 -1.44 13.20 -29.14
CA SER A 577 -1.45 14.34 -30.07
C SER A 577 -0.94 13.97 -31.46
N ILE A 578 0.00 13.01 -31.59
CA ILE A 578 0.47 12.50 -32.88
C ILE A 578 -0.70 11.89 -33.66
N PHE A 579 -1.47 11.02 -33.02
CA PHE A 579 -2.63 10.35 -33.62
C PHE A 579 -3.74 11.33 -33.95
N LYS A 580 -4.03 12.30 -33.08
CA LYS A 580 -4.99 13.37 -33.33
C LYS A 580 -4.63 14.18 -34.59
N LYS A 581 -3.34 14.55 -34.74
CA LYS A 581 -2.85 15.27 -35.94
C LYS A 581 -2.88 14.40 -37.22
N ALA A 582 -2.68 13.08 -37.07
CA ALA A 582 -2.78 12.15 -38.19
C ALA A 582 -4.22 11.80 -38.60
N GLY A 583 -5.22 12.17 -37.77
CA GLY A 583 -6.62 11.77 -38.00
C GLY A 583 -6.88 10.26 -37.83
N ILE A 584 -6.07 9.59 -37.00
CA ILE A 584 -6.09 8.14 -36.81
C ILE A 584 -6.49 7.83 -35.37
N ASP A 585 -7.37 6.84 -35.18
CA ASP A 585 -7.61 6.25 -33.86
C ASP A 585 -6.53 5.19 -33.55
N PRO A 586 -5.75 5.33 -32.48
CA PRO A 586 -4.61 4.48 -32.22
C PRO A 586 -4.98 3.01 -31.93
N ASP A 587 -6.15 2.76 -31.33
CA ASP A 587 -6.54 1.40 -30.93
C ASP A 587 -7.09 0.62 -32.13
N THR A 588 -7.89 1.26 -32.97
CA THR A 588 -8.32 0.71 -34.27
C THR A 588 -7.12 0.47 -35.18
N PHE A 589 -6.18 1.41 -35.24
CA PHE A 589 -4.95 1.30 -36.04
C PHE A 589 -4.10 0.09 -35.60
N CYS A 590 -3.88 -0.10 -34.32
CA CYS A 590 -3.17 -1.29 -33.83
C CYS A 590 -3.90 -2.59 -34.18
N GLY A 591 -5.23 -2.61 -34.09
CA GLY A 591 -6.04 -3.75 -34.48
C GLY A 591 -5.92 -4.10 -35.96
N ASP A 592 -5.88 -3.09 -36.85
CA ASP A 592 -5.68 -3.26 -38.27
C ASP A 592 -4.27 -3.78 -38.60
N VAL A 593 -3.26 -3.22 -37.96
CA VAL A 593 -1.87 -3.68 -38.12
C VAL A 593 -1.73 -5.14 -37.64
N ALA A 594 -2.32 -5.50 -36.50
CA ALA A 594 -2.26 -6.87 -35.98
C ALA A 594 -2.88 -7.90 -36.93
N ARG A 595 -3.87 -7.49 -37.75
CA ARG A 595 -4.52 -8.35 -38.74
C ARG A 595 -3.77 -8.44 -40.08
N ASN A 596 -3.13 -7.34 -40.48
CA ASN A 596 -2.65 -7.18 -41.84
C ASN A 596 -1.12 -7.17 -42.01
N VAL A 597 -0.38 -7.01 -40.91
CA VAL A 597 1.08 -6.91 -40.91
C VAL A 597 1.69 -8.05 -40.09
N SER A 598 2.56 -8.81 -40.69
CA SER A 598 3.25 -9.90 -39.98
C SER A 598 4.27 -9.35 -38.96
N GLY A 599 4.49 -10.09 -37.86
CA GLY A 599 5.54 -9.75 -36.91
C GLY A 599 6.95 -9.69 -37.55
N GLY A 600 7.20 -10.51 -38.56
CA GLY A 600 8.46 -10.49 -39.32
C GLY A 600 8.65 -9.20 -40.13
N GLU A 601 7.56 -8.55 -40.59
CA GLU A 601 7.67 -7.27 -41.27
C GLU A 601 8.00 -6.15 -40.28
N LEU A 602 7.42 -6.19 -39.07
CA LEU A 602 7.75 -5.26 -37.99
C LEU A 602 9.19 -5.50 -37.48
N ALA A 603 9.59 -6.76 -37.34
CA ALA A 603 10.91 -7.13 -36.84
C ALA A 603 12.07 -6.63 -37.70
N LYS A 604 11.85 -6.40 -39.00
CA LYS A 604 12.87 -5.82 -39.89
C LYS A 604 13.39 -4.46 -39.40
N PHE A 605 12.55 -3.71 -38.73
CA PHE A 605 12.93 -2.42 -38.12
C PHE A 605 13.53 -2.58 -36.71
N LEU A 606 13.45 -3.79 -36.14
CA LEU A 606 14.01 -4.14 -34.84
C LEU A 606 15.34 -4.93 -34.98
N GLU A 607 15.86 -5.07 -36.19
CA GLU A 607 17.11 -5.77 -36.54
C GLU A 607 18.10 -4.82 -37.20
N GLY A 608 19.42 -5.00 -37.00
CA GLY A 608 20.50 -4.19 -37.58
C GLY A 608 21.07 -3.14 -36.64
N ASP A 609 22.01 -2.34 -37.10
CA ASP A 609 22.88 -1.47 -36.29
C ASP A 609 22.13 -0.33 -35.53
N THR A 610 20.98 0.10 -36.03
CA THR A 610 20.15 1.14 -35.35
C THR A 610 18.94 0.57 -34.63
N ALA A 611 18.78 -0.74 -34.64
CA ALA A 611 17.58 -1.40 -34.11
C ALA A 611 17.53 -1.51 -32.60
N ASP A 612 18.66 -1.41 -31.92
CA ASP A 612 18.72 -1.59 -30.47
C ASP A 612 17.98 -0.47 -29.72
N GLU A 613 17.95 0.74 -30.28
CA GLU A 613 17.16 1.87 -29.74
C GLU A 613 15.65 1.59 -29.80
N PHE A 614 15.14 1.07 -30.92
CA PHE A 614 13.74 0.67 -31.03
C PHE A 614 13.44 -0.54 -30.15
N TRP A 615 14.36 -1.50 -30.12
CA TRP A 615 14.19 -2.71 -29.30
C TRP A 615 14.14 -2.40 -27.82
N GLU A 616 14.99 -1.51 -27.31
CA GLU A 616 14.97 -1.09 -25.91
C GLU A 616 13.60 -0.49 -25.51
N LEU A 617 13.03 0.35 -26.37
CA LEU A 617 11.71 0.96 -26.14
C LEU A 617 10.60 -0.11 -26.16
N TRP A 618 10.62 -1.04 -27.12
CA TRP A 618 9.63 -2.12 -27.23
C TRP A 618 9.75 -3.10 -26.06
N LEU A 619 10.96 -3.45 -25.68
CA LEU A 619 11.23 -4.32 -24.53
C LEU A 619 10.77 -3.67 -23.22
N ALA A 620 11.01 -2.37 -23.05
CA ALA A 620 10.48 -1.62 -21.90
C ALA A 620 8.94 -1.67 -21.87
N ALA A 621 8.27 -1.41 -23.00
CA ALA A 621 6.82 -1.50 -23.08
C ALA A 621 6.30 -2.93 -22.76
N ALA A 622 7.04 -3.98 -23.15
CA ALA A 622 6.67 -5.37 -22.85
C ALA A 622 6.78 -5.75 -21.37
N LYS A 623 7.55 -5.00 -20.58
CA LYS A 623 7.88 -5.31 -19.18
C LYS A 623 6.80 -4.87 -18.18
N THR A 624 5.76 -4.12 -18.55
CA THR A 624 4.75 -3.62 -17.61
C THR A 624 4.21 -4.70 -16.67
N SER A 625 3.78 -5.85 -17.19
CA SER A 625 3.26 -6.95 -16.35
C SER A 625 4.32 -7.61 -15.48
N TYR A 626 5.58 -7.66 -15.93
CA TYR A 626 6.70 -8.14 -15.12
C TYR A 626 6.94 -7.23 -13.93
N VAL A 627 6.98 -5.91 -14.14
CA VAL A 627 7.18 -4.91 -13.07
C VAL A 627 6.02 -4.93 -12.08
N VAL A 628 4.78 -5.08 -12.54
CA VAL A 628 3.62 -5.25 -11.64
C VAL A 628 3.82 -6.43 -10.69
N ASN A 629 4.25 -7.58 -11.21
CA ASN A 629 4.50 -8.75 -10.36
C ASN A 629 5.70 -8.57 -9.42
N GLN A 630 6.73 -7.88 -9.87
CA GLN A 630 7.86 -7.49 -9.02
C GLN A 630 7.38 -6.60 -7.87
N CYS A 631 6.52 -5.60 -8.13
CA CYS A 631 5.93 -4.77 -7.08
C CYS A 631 5.12 -5.61 -6.07
N ILE A 632 4.33 -6.58 -6.54
CA ILE A 632 3.54 -7.45 -5.67
C ILE A 632 4.45 -8.32 -4.79
N SER A 633 5.41 -9.03 -5.39
CA SER A 633 6.28 -9.98 -4.67
C SER A 633 7.20 -9.30 -3.65
N THR A 634 7.58 -8.04 -3.88
CA THR A 634 8.44 -7.26 -2.97
C THR A 634 7.66 -6.27 -2.11
N THR A 635 6.35 -6.13 -2.34
CA THR A 635 5.52 -5.05 -1.75
C THR A 635 6.13 -3.66 -1.96
N GLU A 636 6.72 -3.40 -3.17
CA GLU A 636 7.45 -2.17 -3.45
C GLU A 636 6.94 -1.47 -4.72
N PRO A 637 5.94 -0.58 -4.61
CA PRO A 637 5.37 0.15 -5.74
C PRO A 637 6.35 1.09 -6.47
N ALA A 638 7.47 1.45 -5.85
CA ALA A 638 8.48 2.33 -6.46
C ALA A 638 9.04 1.79 -7.78
N TYR A 639 9.08 0.46 -7.95
CA TYR A 639 9.47 -0.13 -9.23
C TYR A 639 8.54 0.26 -10.38
N LEU A 640 7.23 0.41 -10.09
CA LEU A 640 6.27 0.82 -11.11
C LEU A 640 6.47 2.30 -11.52
N ALA A 641 6.70 3.17 -10.54
CA ALA A 641 6.99 4.59 -10.80
C ALA A 641 8.27 4.75 -11.63
N LYS A 642 9.33 4.04 -11.26
CA LYS A 642 10.58 4.01 -12.03
C LYS A 642 10.38 3.51 -13.45
N HIS A 643 9.60 2.45 -13.63
CA HIS A 643 9.25 1.92 -14.95
C HIS A 643 8.49 2.92 -15.81
N ALA A 644 7.48 3.61 -15.23
CA ALA A 644 6.74 4.67 -15.94
C ALA A 644 7.67 5.79 -16.42
N PHE A 645 8.60 6.22 -15.58
CA PHE A 645 9.58 7.24 -15.94
C PHE A 645 10.51 6.76 -17.06
N GLN A 646 11.09 5.57 -16.94
CA GLN A 646 11.98 5.00 -17.96
C GLN A 646 11.29 4.86 -19.32
N LEU A 647 10.05 4.36 -19.32
CA LEU A 647 9.27 4.23 -20.56
C LEU A 647 8.96 5.60 -21.19
N ALA A 648 8.60 6.59 -20.37
CA ALA A 648 8.38 7.95 -20.83
C ALA A 648 9.66 8.61 -21.37
N GLN A 649 10.80 8.37 -20.72
CA GLN A 649 12.11 8.89 -21.15
C GLN A 649 12.57 8.29 -22.50
N LEU A 650 12.47 6.97 -22.63
CA LEU A 650 12.76 6.29 -23.89
C LEU A 650 11.87 6.78 -25.03
N PHE A 651 10.57 6.95 -24.76
CA PHE A 651 9.63 7.50 -25.73
C PHE A 651 9.96 8.94 -26.12
N ASN A 652 10.31 9.79 -25.18
CA ASN A 652 10.70 11.18 -25.49
C ASN A 652 11.97 11.24 -26.34
N THR A 653 12.97 10.39 -26.07
CA THR A 653 14.18 10.24 -26.88
C THR A 653 13.83 9.79 -28.31
N PHE A 654 13.01 8.75 -28.44
CA PHE A 654 12.51 8.25 -29.72
C PHE A 654 11.78 9.37 -30.50
N TYR A 655 10.86 10.09 -29.86
CA TYR A 655 10.09 11.17 -30.48
C TYR A 655 10.96 12.30 -31.04
N HIS A 656 12.03 12.65 -30.34
CA HIS A 656 12.96 13.70 -30.79
C HIS A 656 13.84 13.28 -31.97
N ARG A 657 14.12 11.99 -32.09
CA ARG A 657 15.02 11.46 -33.15
C ARG A 657 14.29 11.10 -34.44
N HIS A 658 13.00 10.76 -34.36
CA HIS A 658 12.25 10.26 -35.50
C HIS A 658 11.05 11.14 -35.86
N PRO A 659 11.08 11.81 -37.04
CA PRO A 659 9.97 12.64 -37.51
C PRO A 659 8.83 11.78 -38.03
N ILE A 660 7.87 11.41 -37.17
CA ILE A 660 6.83 10.40 -37.42
C ILE A 660 5.83 10.82 -38.52
N LEU A 661 5.30 12.05 -38.43
CA LEU A 661 4.23 12.51 -39.34
C LEU A 661 4.76 12.89 -40.73
N THR A 662 6.00 13.28 -40.82
CA THR A 662 6.67 13.70 -42.07
C THR A 662 7.52 12.60 -42.70
N GLU A 663 7.51 11.39 -42.12
CA GLU A 663 8.16 10.23 -42.72
C GLU A 663 7.51 9.91 -44.09
N THR A 664 8.34 9.71 -45.10
CA THR A 664 7.93 9.48 -46.49
C THR A 664 7.87 8.00 -46.86
N ASP A 665 8.63 7.14 -46.19
CA ASP A 665 8.51 5.69 -46.35
C ASP A 665 7.29 5.20 -45.58
N GLU A 666 6.25 4.78 -46.30
CA GLU A 666 4.98 4.36 -45.71
C GLU A 666 5.12 3.15 -44.75
N ARG A 667 6.04 2.23 -45.00
CA ARG A 667 6.29 1.07 -44.13
C ARG A 667 6.96 1.51 -42.82
N ARG A 668 7.96 2.39 -42.95
CA ARG A 668 8.65 2.97 -41.80
C ARG A 668 7.68 3.85 -40.97
N LYS A 669 6.89 4.68 -41.62
CA LYS A 669 5.87 5.51 -40.96
C LYS A 669 4.85 4.65 -40.20
N GLN A 670 4.37 3.56 -40.79
CA GLN A 670 3.49 2.60 -40.12
C GLN A 670 4.16 2.00 -38.89
N PHE A 671 5.44 1.55 -38.99
CA PHE A 671 6.20 1.04 -37.86
C PHE A 671 6.37 2.09 -36.73
N LEU A 672 6.69 3.34 -37.07
CA LEU A 672 6.83 4.43 -36.10
C LEU A 672 5.49 4.71 -35.41
N LEU A 673 4.36 4.75 -36.13
CA LEU A 673 3.03 4.92 -35.54
C LEU A 673 2.66 3.75 -34.63
N VAL A 674 2.94 2.51 -35.02
CA VAL A 674 2.72 1.33 -34.17
C VAL A 674 3.52 1.43 -32.89
N THR A 675 4.79 1.85 -32.96
CA THR A 675 5.65 2.08 -31.80
C THR A 675 5.02 3.10 -30.86
N VAL A 676 4.56 4.24 -31.37
CA VAL A 676 3.85 5.25 -30.56
C VAL A 676 2.60 4.69 -29.91
N ALA A 677 1.77 3.92 -30.64
CA ALA A 677 0.54 3.35 -30.14
C ALA A 677 0.79 2.34 -29.00
N VAL A 678 1.77 1.45 -29.17
CA VAL A 678 2.16 0.46 -28.16
C VAL A 678 2.65 1.17 -26.90
N VAL A 679 3.55 2.15 -27.01
CA VAL A 679 4.10 2.87 -25.87
C VAL A 679 3.01 3.68 -25.18
N ARG A 680 2.16 4.43 -25.93
CA ARG A 680 1.01 5.17 -25.37
C ARG A 680 0.15 4.26 -24.52
N ARG A 681 -0.22 3.10 -25.05
CA ARG A 681 -1.07 2.12 -24.36
C ARG A 681 -0.43 1.60 -23.07
N GLU A 682 0.83 1.16 -23.14
CA GLU A 682 1.49 0.57 -21.99
C GLU A 682 1.82 1.62 -20.90
N LEU A 683 2.20 2.84 -21.29
CA LEU A 683 2.41 3.93 -20.33
C LEU A 683 1.09 4.39 -19.68
N THR A 684 0.01 4.53 -20.47
CA THR A 684 -1.33 4.83 -19.92
C THR A 684 -1.76 3.76 -18.92
N ARG A 685 -1.56 2.49 -19.23
CA ARG A 685 -1.86 1.37 -18.35
C ARG A 685 -1.02 1.40 -17.06
N THR A 686 0.26 1.68 -17.18
CA THR A 686 1.17 1.82 -16.03
C THR A 686 0.71 2.95 -15.09
N LEU A 687 0.38 4.11 -15.67
CA LEU A 687 -0.16 5.24 -14.90
C LEU A 687 -1.52 4.92 -14.26
N ALA A 688 -2.41 4.21 -14.96
CA ALA A 688 -3.71 3.80 -14.41
C ALA A 688 -3.55 2.85 -13.19
N VAL A 689 -2.56 1.94 -13.21
CA VAL A 689 -2.24 1.09 -12.05
C VAL A 689 -1.70 1.93 -10.89
N MET A 690 -1.02 3.04 -11.15
CA MET A 690 -0.64 4.01 -10.12
C MET A 690 -1.82 4.90 -9.65
N GLY A 691 -3.02 4.75 -10.23
CA GLY A 691 -4.16 5.63 -10.00
C GLY A 691 -3.99 7.03 -10.59
N ILE A 692 -3.19 7.16 -11.64
CA ILE A 692 -2.89 8.43 -12.31
C ILE A 692 -3.68 8.51 -13.61
N THR A 693 -4.62 9.43 -13.68
CA THR A 693 -5.38 9.75 -14.89
C THR A 693 -4.56 10.68 -15.79
N VAL A 694 -4.62 10.46 -17.10
CA VAL A 694 -3.95 11.31 -18.08
C VAL A 694 -4.92 12.34 -18.62
N PRO A 695 -4.62 13.65 -18.50
CA PRO A 695 -5.49 14.69 -19.06
C PRO A 695 -5.45 14.71 -20.60
N PRO A 696 -6.49 15.27 -21.25
CA PRO A 696 -6.56 15.32 -22.73
C PRO A 696 -5.51 16.24 -23.35
N VAL A 697 -5.04 17.24 -22.62
CA VAL A 697 -4.00 18.21 -23.00
C VAL A 697 -3.17 18.64 -21.80
N MET A 698 -1.92 19.06 -22.03
CA MET A 698 -0.99 19.58 -21.01
C MET A 698 -0.11 20.69 -21.59
#